data_c635b1341880f3b47fbf32e62bd41420
#
_entry.id   c635b1341880f3b47fbf32e62bd41420
#
_cell.length_a   1.000
_cell.length_b   1.000
_cell.length_c   1.000
_cell.angle_alpha   90.00
_cell.angle_beta   90.00
_cell.angle_gamma   90.00
#
_symmetry.space_group_name_H-M   'P 1'
#
loop_
_entity.id
_entity.type
_entity.pdbx_description
1 polymer ?
#
loop_
_entity_poly.entity_id
_entity_poly.type
_entity_poly.pdbx_seq_one_letter_code
_entity_poly.pdbx_strand_id
1 'polypeptide(L)'
;MWLSSSLAAGVDCGVTGNLSGLFRSANPQTNLLNYLECDVYTKEYWKEDPSLRISKIKKAVDDTIAADFKADGRISISKVYDALISEPFGFMPCNLTAFIMGVVLKEYASSAYSWSDGMTSEPMSTVKLKDMVSEIIKHHLTPIARYKEKYIVTMTAEEREFTASSAEIFGIDPAVCSSIEATRNKIRVQLKTLVFPIWCVKHVLPKLTLSTPQSVLEELIDLFGGIANSNNLSQHSTETDIALKIGRLCIDNKSASTDLKAVITRDNCASGMNAYINRFNGGELALLADEIGDNGRYMNRLKKKFDADDANWVWNKDTADLKIQEVILEYKIINESNRYLPKSIDFEGALNEWTDKCRNIKISYFYAINDWESVSPLMGMLFDIVKTGSLPDAKRQAFLDNITALGQKFIELYNDPLPLFSKVCSYILSKFSPDDIKEIYKSLPVNLFTTDKQEYQNTVKRKADEFASTQGSLRLKELWISKTDTGTPREWSDKYSMPILCMIPDGEYQEAKSVFDLLNSRRQYDPAMIDKAIEYLESATSIADLSNEEKRDKAFREKIIKGYDVLLDNIEEVKKHLRDSLRSEPYDWIGLSSIDRLLKEMAEFKYNESGCDKALEKIDDMDVADVKKYLKELIRSNMTVGMEIIKDN
;
A
#
# COMPACT_ATOMS: atom_id res chain seq x y z
N MET A 1 48.91 -35.12 -36.69
CA MET A 1 47.81 -36.05 -36.44
C MET A 1 46.61 -35.26 -35.94
N TRP A 2 45.49 -35.37 -36.59
CA TRP A 2 44.32 -34.55 -36.35
C TRP A 2 43.35 -35.32 -35.50
N LEU A 3 43.36 -35.01 -34.21
CA LEU A 3 42.64 -35.77 -33.21
C LEU A 3 41.23 -35.25 -32.99
N SER A 4 40.42 -36.05 -32.36
CA SER A 4 39.01 -35.75 -32.08
C SER A 4 38.77 -34.39 -31.37
N SER A 5 39.69 -33.93 -30.58
CA SER A 5 39.64 -32.61 -29.91
C SER A 5 39.65 -31.41 -30.90
N SER A 6 40.07 -31.62 -32.14
CA SER A 6 40.17 -30.60 -33.18
C SER A 6 39.04 -30.68 -34.22
N LEU A 7 38.07 -31.56 -34.05
CA LEU A 7 37.02 -31.76 -35.05
C LEU A 7 36.18 -30.49 -35.25
N ALA A 8 35.74 -29.86 -34.17
CA ALA A 8 34.97 -28.63 -34.26
C ALA A 8 35.74 -27.49 -34.92
N ALA A 9 37.07 -27.38 -34.65
CA ALA A 9 37.94 -26.43 -35.31
C ALA A 9 38.10 -26.76 -36.81
N GLY A 10 38.15 -28.04 -37.18
CA GLY A 10 38.15 -28.47 -38.57
C GLY A 10 36.93 -27.99 -39.34
N VAL A 11 35.72 -28.23 -38.81
CA VAL A 11 34.46 -27.75 -39.42
C VAL A 11 34.46 -26.23 -39.55
N ASP A 12 34.83 -25.51 -38.47
CA ASP A 12 34.86 -24.07 -38.46
C ASP A 12 35.81 -23.47 -39.51
N CYS A 13 36.97 -24.04 -39.62
CA CYS A 13 37.92 -23.67 -40.70
C CYS A 13 37.35 -23.95 -42.09
N GLY A 14 36.66 -25.06 -42.29
CA GLY A 14 36.03 -25.41 -43.58
C GLY A 14 34.93 -24.43 -43.96
N VAL A 15 34.08 -24.04 -43.01
CA VAL A 15 33.00 -23.07 -43.23
C VAL A 15 33.51 -21.67 -43.44
N THR A 16 34.46 -21.21 -42.62
CA THR A 16 34.99 -19.83 -42.62
C THR A 16 36.10 -19.58 -43.62
N GLY A 17 36.78 -20.62 -44.07
CA GLY A 17 38.00 -20.51 -44.88
C GLY A 17 39.24 -20.12 -44.09
N ASN A 18 39.18 -20.07 -42.75
CA ASN A 18 40.31 -19.69 -41.90
C ASN A 18 41.03 -20.92 -41.34
N LEU A 19 42.22 -21.22 -41.87
CA LEU A 19 43.00 -22.37 -41.48
C LEU A 19 43.87 -22.17 -40.24
N SER A 20 44.00 -20.97 -39.71
CA SER A 20 44.92 -20.65 -38.61
C SER A 20 44.68 -21.44 -37.32
N GLY A 21 43.45 -21.81 -37.05
CA GLY A 21 43.07 -22.59 -35.86
C GLY A 21 43.36 -24.10 -36.01
N LEU A 22 43.48 -24.59 -37.23
CA LEU A 22 43.67 -26.03 -37.52
C LEU A 22 45.13 -26.46 -37.58
N PHE A 23 46.01 -25.58 -38.01
CA PHE A 23 47.41 -25.90 -38.30
C PHE A 23 48.38 -25.05 -37.47
N ARG A 24 48.94 -25.66 -36.43
CA ARG A 24 49.96 -25.01 -35.58
C ARG A 24 51.42 -25.37 -35.86
N SER A 25 51.66 -26.30 -36.76
CA SER A 25 53.00 -26.76 -37.06
C SER A 25 53.38 -26.70 -38.56
N ALA A 26 54.64 -26.69 -38.86
CA ALA A 26 55.24 -26.43 -40.18
C ALA A 26 54.55 -27.18 -41.33
N ASN A 27 53.97 -26.45 -42.22
CA ASN A 27 53.38 -26.79 -43.51
C ASN A 27 52.24 -27.83 -43.65
N PRO A 28 51.33 -28.05 -42.71
CA PRO A 28 50.12 -28.86 -42.97
C PRO A 28 49.24 -28.24 -44.06
N GLN A 29 49.25 -26.90 -44.15
CA GLN A 29 48.47 -26.13 -45.13
C GLN A 29 48.84 -26.47 -46.58
N THR A 30 50.13 -26.56 -46.88
CA THR A 30 50.63 -26.95 -48.22
C THR A 30 50.18 -28.36 -48.56
N ASN A 31 50.28 -29.30 -47.64
CA ASN A 31 49.83 -30.68 -47.86
C ASN A 31 48.29 -30.77 -48.10
N LEU A 32 47.50 -29.97 -47.41
CA LEU A 32 46.04 -29.91 -47.61
C LEU A 32 45.72 -29.31 -48.99
N LEU A 33 46.33 -28.21 -49.36
CA LEU A 33 46.08 -27.57 -50.64
C LEU A 33 46.56 -28.46 -51.79
N ASN A 34 47.67 -29.19 -51.63
CA ASN A 34 48.09 -30.19 -52.58
C ASN A 34 47.15 -31.35 -52.74
N TYR A 35 46.52 -31.80 -51.61
CA TYR A 35 45.51 -32.85 -51.65
C TYR A 35 44.27 -32.41 -52.39
N LEU A 36 43.81 -31.16 -52.11
CA LEU A 36 42.61 -30.59 -52.71
C LEU A 36 42.84 -30.08 -54.14
N GLU A 37 44.10 -30.01 -54.58
CA GLU A 37 44.55 -29.54 -55.89
C GLU A 37 44.28 -28.04 -56.14
N CYS A 38 43.83 -27.31 -55.12
CA CYS A 38 43.56 -25.86 -55.22
C CYS A 38 43.47 -25.19 -53.84
N ASP A 39 43.47 -23.86 -53.81
CA ASP A 39 43.23 -23.00 -52.64
C ASP A 39 41.73 -22.76 -52.48
N VAL A 40 41.02 -23.77 -51.97
CA VAL A 40 39.55 -23.83 -51.99
C VAL A 40 38.88 -23.14 -50.82
N TYR A 41 39.56 -22.81 -49.74
CA TYR A 41 38.99 -22.27 -48.54
C TYR A 41 38.55 -20.82 -48.66
N THR A 42 39.06 -20.06 -49.64
CA THR A 42 38.68 -18.65 -49.90
C THR A 42 37.82 -18.46 -51.13
N LYS A 43 37.72 -19.46 -52.00
CA LYS A 43 36.96 -19.40 -53.26
C LYS A 43 36.11 -20.63 -53.48
N GLU A 44 35.05 -20.48 -54.27
CA GLU A 44 34.11 -21.56 -54.63
C GLU A 44 34.58 -22.26 -55.94
N TYR A 45 35.78 -22.81 -55.96
CA TYR A 45 36.39 -23.43 -57.13
C TYR A 45 35.60 -24.56 -57.80
N TRP A 46 34.78 -25.26 -56.97
CA TRP A 46 33.87 -26.28 -57.49
C TRP A 46 32.83 -25.77 -58.49
N LYS A 47 32.56 -24.47 -58.51
CA LYS A 47 31.71 -23.85 -59.50
C LYS A 47 32.42 -23.52 -60.80
N GLU A 48 33.73 -23.31 -60.74
CA GLU A 48 34.58 -22.87 -61.88
C GLU A 48 35.25 -24.04 -62.59
N ASP A 49 35.80 -25.04 -61.87
CA ASP A 49 36.51 -26.18 -62.42
C ASP A 49 36.03 -27.52 -61.85
N PRO A 50 35.21 -28.25 -62.63
CA PRO A 50 34.65 -29.56 -62.21
C PRO A 50 35.72 -30.70 -62.16
N SER A 51 36.90 -30.47 -62.68
CA SER A 51 37.96 -31.50 -62.71
C SER A 51 38.67 -31.65 -61.38
N LEU A 52 38.70 -30.61 -60.57
CA LEU A 52 39.34 -30.61 -59.28
C LEU A 52 38.77 -31.65 -58.31
N ARG A 53 39.60 -32.20 -57.44
CA ARG A 53 39.18 -33.19 -56.46
C ARG A 53 38.09 -32.67 -55.54
N ILE A 54 38.21 -31.43 -55.04
CA ILE A 54 37.23 -30.82 -54.20
C ILE A 54 35.87 -30.63 -54.90
N SER A 55 35.90 -30.31 -56.21
CA SER A 55 34.68 -30.18 -57.02
C SER A 55 33.98 -31.53 -57.18
N LYS A 56 34.70 -32.62 -57.36
CA LYS A 56 34.15 -33.97 -57.40
C LYS A 56 33.52 -34.39 -56.05
N ILE A 57 34.24 -34.05 -54.93
CA ILE A 57 33.76 -34.30 -53.58
C ILE A 57 32.47 -33.50 -53.33
N LYS A 58 32.47 -32.20 -53.61
CA LYS A 58 31.30 -31.32 -53.43
C LYS A 58 30.10 -31.84 -54.24
N LYS A 59 30.32 -32.16 -55.49
CA LYS A 59 29.25 -32.71 -56.36
C LYS A 59 28.65 -33.99 -55.80
N ALA A 60 29.46 -34.94 -55.36
CA ALA A 60 28.96 -36.21 -54.80
C ALA A 60 28.10 -35.98 -53.54
N VAL A 61 28.53 -35.03 -52.66
CA VAL A 61 27.75 -34.67 -51.48
C VAL A 61 26.45 -33.97 -51.88
N ASP A 62 26.52 -33.00 -52.79
CA ASP A 62 25.33 -32.28 -53.26
C ASP A 62 24.31 -33.19 -53.96
N ASP A 63 24.78 -34.12 -54.80
CA ASP A 63 23.93 -35.10 -55.44
C ASP A 63 23.21 -35.98 -54.38
N THR A 64 23.90 -36.36 -53.32
CA THR A 64 23.34 -37.13 -52.20
C THR A 64 22.29 -36.31 -51.44
N ILE A 65 22.62 -35.04 -51.10
CA ILE A 65 21.71 -34.15 -50.41
C ILE A 65 20.48 -33.83 -51.26
N ALA A 66 20.66 -33.55 -52.56
CA ALA A 66 19.56 -33.28 -53.49
C ALA A 66 18.61 -34.46 -53.64
N ALA A 67 19.11 -35.67 -53.69
CA ALA A 67 18.30 -36.90 -53.77
C ALA A 67 17.45 -37.09 -52.51
N ASP A 68 18.00 -36.90 -51.33
CA ASP A 68 17.32 -37.05 -50.05
C ASP A 68 16.33 -35.92 -49.79
N PHE A 69 16.67 -34.67 -50.09
CA PHE A 69 15.71 -33.57 -49.99
C PHE A 69 14.50 -33.75 -50.89
N LYS A 70 14.71 -34.35 -52.06
CA LYS A 70 13.60 -34.68 -52.96
C LYS A 70 12.72 -35.80 -52.41
N ALA A 71 13.30 -36.78 -51.71
CA ALA A 71 12.61 -37.94 -51.16
C ALA A 71 11.89 -37.60 -49.87
N ASP A 72 12.56 -37.00 -48.87
CA ASP A 72 12.11 -36.85 -47.48
C ASP A 72 12.14 -35.41 -46.97
N GLY A 73 12.56 -34.43 -47.75
CA GLY A 73 12.78 -33.03 -47.29
C GLY A 73 13.89 -32.87 -46.25
N ARG A 74 14.65 -33.92 -46.01
CA ARG A 74 15.77 -33.94 -45.04
C ARG A 74 16.90 -34.87 -45.49
N ILE A 75 18.09 -34.56 -45.04
CA ILE A 75 19.28 -35.43 -45.26
C ILE A 75 19.89 -35.81 -43.91
N SER A 76 20.18 -37.10 -43.74
CA SER A 76 20.93 -37.61 -42.60
C SER A 76 22.40 -37.20 -42.72
N ILE A 77 23.00 -36.73 -41.61
CA ILE A 77 24.43 -36.41 -41.58
C ILE A 77 25.30 -37.64 -41.76
N SER A 78 24.82 -38.81 -41.35
CA SER A 78 25.47 -40.12 -41.61
C SER A 78 25.60 -40.39 -43.11
N LYS A 79 24.56 -40.16 -43.91
CA LYS A 79 24.63 -40.34 -45.36
C LYS A 79 25.62 -39.43 -46.04
N VAL A 80 25.73 -38.17 -45.57
CA VAL A 80 26.75 -37.23 -46.05
C VAL A 80 28.14 -37.74 -45.71
N TYR A 81 28.33 -38.26 -44.51
CA TYR A 81 29.60 -38.83 -44.09
C TYR A 81 29.93 -40.12 -44.88
N ASP A 82 28.93 -41.01 -45.11
CA ASP A 82 29.07 -42.24 -45.88
C ASP A 82 29.53 -41.96 -47.33
N ALA A 83 29.02 -40.88 -47.95
CA ALA A 83 29.46 -40.44 -49.27
C ALA A 83 30.95 -40.06 -49.30
N LEU A 84 31.53 -39.63 -48.18
CA LEU A 84 32.94 -39.28 -48.08
C LEU A 84 33.85 -40.46 -47.74
N ILE A 85 33.38 -41.42 -46.96
CA ILE A 85 34.20 -42.60 -46.58
C ILE A 85 34.14 -43.71 -47.64
N SER A 86 33.14 -43.68 -48.49
CA SER A 86 32.99 -44.64 -49.56
C SER A 86 33.92 -44.36 -50.76
N GLU A 87 34.10 -45.35 -51.62
CA GLU A 87 34.79 -45.16 -52.90
C GLU A 87 34.09 -44.09 -53.76
N PRO A 88 34.82 -43.21 -54.44
CA PRO A 88 36.27 -43.20 -54.66
C PRO A 88 37.06 -42.38 -53.63
N PHE A 89 36.51 -41.82 -52.58
CA PHE A 89 37.15 -40.86 -51.72
C PHE A 89 37.88 -41.48 -50.53
N GLY A 90 37.26 -42.38 -49.78
CA GLY A 90 37.87 -43.15 -48.69
C GLY A 90 38.39 -42.31 -47.51
N PHE A 91 37.66 -41.27 -47.09
CA PHE A 91 38.06 -40.42 -45.97
C PHE A 91 38.06 -41.18 -44.66
N MET A 92 39.13 -40.99 -43.87
CA MET A 92 39.22 -41.54 -42.51
C MET A 92 38.56 -40.61 -41.48
N PRO A 93 38.03 -41.13 -40.35
CA PRO A 93 37.48 -40.29 -39.28
C PRO A 93 38.59 -39.48 -38.59
N CYS A 94 38.73 -38.21 -38.98
CA CYS A 94 39.75 -37.27 -38.48
C CYS A 94 39.32 -35.82 -38.74
N ASN A 95 40.10 -34.85 -38.26
CA ASN A 95 39.80 -33.45 -38.46
C ASN A 95 39.98 -32.95 -39.90
N LEU A 96 40.71 -33.69 -40.78
CA LEU A 96 40.67 -33.43 -42.22
C LEU A 96 39.27 -33.68 -42.79
N THR A 97 38.63 -34.78 -42.42
CA THR A 97 37.27 -35.09 -42.83
C THR A 97 36.31 -34.06 -42.29
N ALA A 98 36.48 -33.61 -41.05
CA ALA A 98 35.67 -32.53 -40.46
C ALA A 98 35.84 -31.22 -41.25
N PHE A 99 37.03 -30.88 -41.67
CA PHE A 99 37.29 -29.73 -42.54
C PHE A 99 36.60 -29.88 -43.90
N ILE A 100 36.75 -31.00 -44.57
CA ILE A 100 36.08 -31.27 -45.84
C ILE A 100 34.56 -31.18 -45.70
N MET A 101 33.98 -31.79 -44.67
CA MET A 101 32.54 -31.64 -44.37
C MET A 101 32.16 -30.17 -44.17
N GLY A 102 32.97 -29.38 -43.47
CA GLY A 102 32.78 -27.94 -43.33
C GLY A 102 32.76 -27.21 -44.66
N VAL A 103 33.68 -27.53 -45.57
CA VAL A 103 33.72 -26.95 -46.92
C VAL A 103 32.49 -27.33 -47.75
N VAL A 104 32.16 -28.61 -47.84
CA VAL A 104 31.05 -29.09 -48.70
C VAL A 104 29.66 -28.76 -48.15
N LEU A 105 29.54 -28.63 -46.83
CA LEU A 105 28.27 -28.28 -46.16
C LEU A 105 28.15 -26.78 -45.87
N LYS A 106 29.08 -25.94 -46.27
CA LYS A 106 29.13 -24.50 -45.98
C LYS A 106 27.81 -23.79 -46.28
N GLU A 107 27.19 -24.05 -47.41
CA GLU A 107 25.94 -23.39 -47.83
C GLU A 107 24.74 -23.83 -47.01
N TYR A 108 24.76 -25.01 -46.39
CA TYR A 108 23.71 -25.53 -45.54
C TYR A 108 23.83 -25.05 -44.10
N ALA A 109 24.90 -24.35 -43.72
CA ALA A 109 25.12 -23.75 -42.41
C ALA A 109 24.39 -22.42 -42.22
N SER A 110 23.31 -22.19 -42.98
CA SER A 110 22.50 -20.96 -42.94
C SER A 110 21.10 -21.23 -42.41
N SER A 111 20.42 -20.19 -41.95
CA SER A 111 19.03 -20.24 -41.48
C SER A 111 17.99 -20.58 -42.57
N ALA A 112 18.41 -20.73 -43.83
CA ALA A 112 17.56 -21.29 -44.90
C ALA A 112 17.25 -22.78 -44.68
N TYR A 113 18.03 -23.43 -43.82
CA TYR A 113 17.88 -24.84 -43.44
C TYR A 113 17.67 -24.97 -41.95
N SER A 114 17.16 -26.12 -41.52
CA SER A 114 17.01 -26.45 -40.10
C SER A 114 17.84 -27.68 -39.74
N TRP A 115 18.34 -27.67 -38.52
CA TRP A 115 18.88 -28.84 -37.85
C TRP A 115 17.74 -29.63 -37.22
N SER A 116 17.81 -30.97 -37.25
CA SER A 116 16.85 -31.80 -36.54
C SER A 116 17.52 -33.08 -35.99
N ASP A 117 17.05 -33.54 -34.84
CA ASP A 117 17.38 -34.86 -34.26
C ASP A 117 16.28 -35.91 -34.54
N GLY A 118 15.39 -35.64 -35.49
CA GLY A 118 14.24 -36.44 -35.81
C GLY A 118 13.01 -36.22 -34.93
N MET A 119 13.15 -35.51 -33.81
CA MET A 119 12.05 -35.14 -32.88
C MET A 119 11.85 -33.62 -32.78
N THR A 120 12.95 -32.90 -32.79
CA THR A 120 12.95 -31.42 -32.71
C THR A 120 13.64 -30.83 -33.93
N SER A 121 13.31 -29.58 -34.28
CA SER A 121 13.93 -28.85 -35.37
C SER A 121 14.31 -27.45 -34.89
N GLU A 122 15.51 -27.03 -35.21
CA GLU A 122 16.05 -25.70 -34.88
C GLU A 122 16.74 -25.09 -36.10
N PRO A 123 16.85 -23.75 -36.20
CA PRO A 123 17.56 -23.12 -37.28
C PRO A 123 19.02 -23.65 -37.38
N MET A 124 19.47 -23.94 -38.60
CA MET A 124 20.84 -24.34 -38.83
C MET A 124 21.78 -23.16 -38.57
N SER A 125 22.94 -23.49 -38.02
CA SER A 125 24.03 -22.54 -37.77
C SER A 125 25.36 -23.25 -37.88
N THR A 126 26.44 -22.50 -37.99
CA THR A 126 27.81 -23.07 -37.96
C THR A 126 28.05 -23.86 -36.66
N VAL A 127 27.48 -23.46 -35.53
CA VAL A 127 27.60 -24.20 -34.26
C VAL A 127 26.95 -25.57 -34.36
N LYS A 128 25.70 -25.60 -34.82
CA LYS A 128 24.96 -26.88 -35.03
C LYS A 128 25.65 -27.78 -36.01
N LEU A 129 26.17 -27.22 -37.12
CA LEU A 129 26.94 -28.01 -38.10
C LEU A 129 28.22 -28.58 -37.48
N LYS A 130 28.95 -27.81 -36.70
CA LYS A 130 30.12 -28.30 -35.95
C LYS A 130 29.79 -29.47 -35.04
N ASP A 131 28.70 -29.36 -34.30
CA ASP A 131 28.26 -30.41 -33.38
C ASP A 131 27.89 -31.69 -34.14
N MET A 132 27.04 -31.59 -35.18
CA MET A 132 26.63 -32.74 -36.01
C MET A 132 27.82 -33.47 -36.61
N VAL A 133 28.72 -32.74 -37.27
CA VAL A 133 29.90 -33.30 -37.92
C VAL A 133 30.85 -33.89 -36.90
N SER A 134 31.09 -33.21 -35.79
CA SER A 134 31.98 -33.72 -34.74
C SER A 134 31.42 -34.99 -34.11
N GLU A 135 30.12 -35.07 -33.92
CA GLU A 135 29.43 -36.23 -33.29
C GLU A 135 29.47 -37.45 -34.21
N ILE A 136 29.20 -37.30 -35.51
CA ILE A 136 29.24 -38.43 -36.46
C ILE A 136 30.66 -38.96 -36.62
N ILE A 137 31.66 -38.10 -36.73
CA ILE A 137 33.06 -38.53 -36.85
C ILE A 137 33.53 -39.24 -35.57
N LYS A 138 33.16 -38.73 -34.39
CA LYS A 138 33.44 -39.40 -33.10
C LYS A 138 32.78 -40.76 -33.02
N HIS A 139 31.54 -40.90 -33.50
CA HIS A 139 30.80 -42.16 -33.53
C HIS A 139 31.53 -43.23 -34.36
N HIS A 140 32.12 -42.82 -35.49
CA HIS A 140 32.95 -43.69 -36.32
C HIS A 140 34.35 -44.01 -35.76
N LEU A 141 34.89 -43.11 -34.91
CA LEU A 141 36.14 -43.38 -34.17
C LEU A 141 35.90 -44.35 -32.99
N THR A 142 34.83 -44.10 -32.25
CA THR A 142 34.43 -44.90 -31.08
C THR A 142 32.92 -44.91 -31.01
N PRO A 143 32.24 -46.06 -31.23
CA PRO A 143 30.81 -46.13 -31.27
C PRO A 143 30.17 -45.53 -30.01
N ILE A 144 29.29 -44.57 -30.20
CA ILE A 144 28.52 -43.92 -29.13
C ILE A 144 27.27 -44.78 -28.87
N ALA A 145 27.12 -45.29 -27.65
CA ALA A 145 26.06 -46.26 -27.29
C ALA A 145 24.63 -45.74 -27.52
N ARG A 146 24.40 -44.42 -27.49
CA ARG A 146 23.11 -43.79 -27.72
C ARG A 146 23.21 -42.69 -28.78
N TYR A 147 23.93 -42.97 -29.86
CA TYR A 147 24.01 -42.06 -31.00
C TYR A 147 22.58 -41.85 -31.56
N LYS A 148 22.23 -40.58 -31.72
CA LYS A 148 21.01 -40.16 -32.41
C LYS A 148 21.38 -39.51 -33.74
N GLU A 149 20.76 -39.96 -34.79
CA GLU A 149 20.93 -39.39 -36.11
C GLU A 149 20.57 -37.90 -36.12
N LYS A 150 21.33 -37.12 -36.89
CA LYS A 150 21.09 -35.71 -37.11
C LYS A 150 20.76 -35.44 -38.55
N TYR A 151 19.84 -34.52 -38.78
CA TYR A 151 19.35 -34.18 -40.09
C TYR A 151 19.55 -32.70 -40.42
N ILE A 152 19.81 -32.43 -41.71
CA ILE A 152 19.62 -31.12 -42.30
C ILE A 152 18.26 -31.14 -42.96
N VAL A 153 17.41 -30.19 -42.67
CA VAL A 153 16.02 -30.14 -43.17
C VAL A 153 15.84 -28.86 -43.97
N THR A 154 15.17 -28.96 -45.12
CA THR A 154 14.79 -27.79 -45.93
C THR A 154 13.41 -27.29 -45.53
N MET A 155 13.21 -25.96 -45.46
CA MET A 155 11.89 -25.38 -45.24
C MET A 155 10.99 -25.61 -46.47
N THR A 156 9.71 -25.98 -46.22
CA THR A 156 8.70 -26.07 -47.27
C THR A 156 8.34 -24.69 -47.85
N ALA A 157 7.63 -24.64 -48.96
CA ALA A 157 7.16 -23.38 -49.52
C ALA A 157 6.23 -22.62 -48.57
N GLU A 158 5.35 -23.36 -47.90
CA GLU A 158 4.40 -22.83 -46.91
C GLU A 158 5.12 -22.31 -45.64
N GLU A 159 6.14 -23.01 -45.15
CA GLU A 159 6.97 -22.54 -44.02
C GLU A 159 7.68 -21.23 -44.34
N ARG A 160 8.26 -21.16 -45.53
CA ARG A 160 8.95 -19.93 -45.99
C ARG A 160 7.98 -18.76 -46.12
N GLU A 161 6.80 -19.01 -46.68
CA GLU A 161 5.77 -17.99 -46.79
C GLU A 161 5.26 -17.54 -45.43
N PHE A 162 5.02 -18.49 -44.51
CA PHE A 162 4.66 -18.14 -43.13
C PHE A 162 5.68 -17.20 -42.48
N THR A 163 6.96 -17.50 -42.60
CA THR A 163 8.03 -16.67 -41.99
C THR A 163 8.12 -15.30 -42.68
N ALA A 164 8.03 -15.26 -44.01
CA ALA A 164 8.07 -14.02 -44.79
C ALA A 164 6.85 -13.12 -44.55
N SER A 165 5.65 -13.68 -44.67
CA SER A 165 4.40 -12.96 -44.42
C SER A 165 4.29 -12.46 -42.98
N SER A 166 4.70 -13.28 -42.00
CA SER A 166 4.74 -12.87 -40.60
C SER A 166 5.71 -11.71 -40.35
N ALA A 167 6.89 -11.74 -40.98
CA ALA A 167 7.84 -10.63 -40.91
C ALA A 167 7.26 -9.34 -41.48
N GLU A 168 6.56 -9.41 -42.60
CA GLU A 168 5.89 -8.25 -43.23
C GLU A 168 4.75 -7.73 -42.39
N ILE A 169 3.83 -8.58 -41.96
CA ILE A 169 2.62 -8.22 -41.21
C ILE A 169 2.98 -7.52 -39.90
N PHE A 170 3.91 -8.09 -39.14
CA PHE A 170 4.26 -7.61 -37.82
C PHE A 170 5.48 -6.69 -37.79
N GLY A 171 6.05 -6.34 -38.96
CA GLY A 171 7.22 -5.48 -39.05
C GLY A 171 8.48 -6.06 -38.35
N ILE A 172 8.65 -7.38 -38.43
CA ILE A 172 9.78 -8.10 -37.84
C ILE A 172 10.91 -8.19 -38.88
N ASP A 173 12.17 -8.08 -38.44
CA ASP A 173 13.31 -8.31 -39.31
C ASP A 173 13.25 -9.76 -39.85
N PRO A 174 13.21 -9.97 -41.17
CA PRO A 174 13.22 -11.29 -41.78
C PRO A 174 14.38 -12.19 -41.33
N ALA A 175 15.53 -11.60 -41.03
CA ALA A 175 16.73 -12.35 -40.60
C ALA A 175 16.52 -13.10 -39.27
N VAL A 176 15.59 -12.64 -38.41
CA VAL A 176 15.26 -13.31 -37.13
C VAL A 176 14.10 -14.28 -37.23
N CYS A 177 13.41 -14.35 -38.37
CA CYS A 177 12.32 -15.28 -38.67
C CYS A 177 12.85 -16.57 -39.32
N SER A 178 13.82 -17.20 -38.70
CA SER A 178 14.59 -18.33 -39.26
C SER A 178 13.92 -19.71 -39.12
N SER A 179 12.82 -19.80 -38.36
CA SER A 179 12.03 -21.02 -38.18
C SER A 179 10.61 -20.64 -37.71
N ILE A 180 9.71 -21.63 -37.75
CA ILE A 180 8.35 -21.45 -37.20
C ILE A 180 8.40 -20.99 -35.76
N GLU A 181 9.22 -21.63 -34.92
CA GLU A 181 9.36 -21.29 -33.49
C GLU A 181 9.92 -19.89 -33.28
N ALA A 182 11.01 -19.54 -33.98
CA ALA A 182 11.61 -18.21 -33.89
C ALA A 182 10.61 -17.12 -34.30
N THR A 183 9.89 -17.33 -35.41
CA THR A 183 8.85 -16.42 -35.93
C THR A 183 7.70 -16.27 -34.93
N ARG A 184 7.19 -17.37 -34.40
CA ARG A 184 6.15 -17.38 -33.36
C ARG A 184 6.55 -16.53 -32.14
N ASN A 185 7.77 -16.74 -31.64
CA ASN A 185 8.25 -15.98 -30.48
C ASN A 185 8.33 -14.48 -30.76
N LYS A 186 8.66 -14.09 -31.98
CA LYS A 186 8.65 -12.68 -32.40
C LYS A 186 7.25 -12.12 -32.56
N ILE A 187 6.32 -12.90 -33.13
CA ILE A 187 4.89 -12.55 -33.22
C ILE A 187 4.35 -12.26 -31.82
N ARG A 188 4.64 -13.11 -30.82
CA ARG A 188 4.24 -12.89 -29.41
C ARG A 188 4.68 -11.54 -28.87
N VAL A 189 5.93 -11.14 -29.14
CA VAL A 189 6.44 -9.84 -28.73
C VAL A 189 5.66 -8.70 -29.38
N GLN A 190 5.35 -8.82 -30.66
CA GLN A 190 4.59 -7.78 -31.37
C GLN A 190 3.13 -7.71 -30.93
N LEU A 191 2.49 -8.85 -30.69
CA LEU A 191 1.10 -8.89 -30.22
C LEU A 191 0.93 -8.19 -28.85
N LYS A 192 1.93 -8.29 -27.96
CA LYS A 192 1.92 -7.55 -26.68
C LYS A 192 1.84 -6.03 -26.89
N THR A 193 2.42 -5.50 -27.96
CA THR A 193 2.39 -4.06 -28.23
C THR A 193 1.02 -3.53 -28.67
N LEU A 194 0.12 -4.43 -29.09
CA LEU A 194 -1.25 -4.06 -29.50
C LEU A 194 -2.15 -3.70 -28.33
N VAL A 195 -1.81 -4.11 -27.11
CA VAL A 195 -2.56 -3.90 -25.87
C VAL A 195 -3.84 -4.73 -25.78
N PHE A 196 -4.62 -4.79 -26.84
CA PHE A 196 -5.82 -5.61 -26.93
C PHE A 196 -5.62 -6.84 -27.83
N PRO A 197 -6.33 -7.94 -27.61
CA PRO A 197 -6.18 -9.15 -28.40
C PRO A 197 -6.41 -8.92 -29.90
N ILE A 198 -5.64 -9.62 -30.74
CA ILE A 198 -5.68 -9.46 -32.20
C ILE A 198 -7.07 -9.70 -32.80
N TRP A 199 -7.89 -10.59 -32.22
CA TRP A 199 -9.24 -10.89 -32.73
C TRP A 199 -10.18 -9.67 -32.71
N CYS A 200 -9.88 -8.66 -31.88
CA CYS A 200 -10.66 -7.41 -31.84
C CYS A 200 -10.74 -6.73 -33.21
N VAL A 201 -9.67 -6.85 -34.01
CA VAL A 201 -9.58 -6.23 -35.33
C VAL A 201 -10.71 -6.69 -36.26
N LYS A 202 -11.26 -7.91 -36.09
CA LYS A 202 -12.39 -8.40 -36.87
C LYS A 202 -13.61 -7.48 -36.83
N HIS A 203 -13.82 -6.75 -35.74
CA HIS A 203 -14.93 -5.82 -35.59
C HIS A 203 -14.74 -4.49 -36.35
N VAL A 204 -13.56 -4.29 -36.94
CA VAL A 204 -13.23 -3.12 -37.78
C VAL A 204 -13.21 -3.48 -39.27
N LEU A 205 -12.91 -4.76 -39.62
CA LEU A 205 -12.82 -5.21 -41.01
C LEU A 205 -13.96 -4.77 -41.92
N PRO A 206 -15.24 -4.83 -41.51
CA PRO A 206 -16.35 -4.42 -42.38
C PRO A 206 -16.34 -2.97 -42.79
N LYS A 207 -15.55 -2.12 -42.15
CA LYS A 207 -15.45 -0.69 -42.39
C LYS A 207 -14.27 -0.31 -43.28
N LEU A 208 -13.42 -1.29 -43.65
CA LEU A 208 -12.21 -1.09 -44.40
C LEU A 208 -12.37 -1.59 -45.84
N THR A 209 -11.75 -0.90 -46.80
CA THR A 209 -11.69 -1.36 -48.18
C THR A 209 -10.38 -2.12 -48.37
N LEU A 210 -10.47 -3.46 -48.49
CA LEU A 210 -9.35 -4.37 -48.54
C LEU A 210 -9.42 -5.19 -49.86
N SER A 211 -8.28 -5.66 -50.32
CA SER A 211 -8.19 -6.44 -51.57
C SER A 211 -8.47 -7.95 -51.34
N THR A 212 -8.15 -8.42 -50.14
CA THR A 212 -8.36 -9.82 -49.74
C THR A 212 -9.77 -10.01 -49.21
N PRO A 213 -10.44 -11.16 -49.51
CA PRO A 213 -11.75 -11.46 -48.94
C PRO A 213 -11.75 -11.42 -47.41
N GLN A 214 -12.79 -10.80 -46.83
CA GLN A 214 -12.90 -10.63 -45.37
C GLN A 214 -12.82 -11.97 -44.62
N SER A 215 -13.44 -13.03 -45.14
CA SER A 215 -13.40 -14.35 -44.50
C SER A 215 -12.00 -14.93 -44.41
N VAL A 216 -11.13 -14.67 -45.39
CA VAL A 216 -9.73 -15.10 -45.35
C VAL A 216 -8.95 -14.32 -44.30
N LEU A 217 -9.18 -12.99 -44.20
CA LEU A 217 -8.53 -12.16 -43.20
C LEU A 217 -8.97 -12.56 -41.77
N GLU A 218 -10.24 -12.82 -41.56
CA GLU A 218 -10.76 -13.30 -40.27
C GLU A 218 -10.15 -14.66 -39.87
N GLU A 219 -9.99 -15.60 -40.82
CA GLU A 219 -9.34 -16.88 -40.58
C GLU A 219 -7.85 -16.69 -40.26
N LEU A 220 -7.13 -15.85 -40.99
CA LEU A 220 -5.70 -15.54 -40.70
C LEU A 220 -5.52 -14.87 -39.32
N ILE A 221 -6.40 -13.95 -38.93
CA ILE A 221 -6.39 -13.33 -37.60
C ILE A 221 -6.55 -14.40 -36.51
N ASP A 222 -7.47 -15.36 -36.67
CA ASP A 222 -7.63 -16.45 -35.72
C ASP A 222 -6.42 -17.36 -35.67
N LEU A 223 -5.84 -17.69 -36.83
CA LEU A 223 -4.65 -18.53 -36.89
C LEU A 223 -3.43 -17.84 -36.25
N PHE A 224 -3.23 -16.53 -36.47
CA PHE A 224 -2.17 -15.79 -35.79
C PHE A 224 -2.39 -15.69 -34.29
N GLY A 225 -3.63 -15.53 -33.83
CA GLY A 225 -3.97 -15.65 -32.42
C GLY A 225 -3.71 -17.04 -31.86
N GLY A 226 -4.06 -18.08 -32.61
CA GLY A 226 -3.86 -19.48 -32.24
C GLY A 226 -2.41 -19.90 -32.14
N ILE A 227 -1.57 -19.55 -33.15
CA ILE A 227 -0.14 -19.89 -33.13
C ILE A 227 0.62 -19.18 -32.01
N ALA A 228 0.17 -17.98 -31.64
CA ALA A 228 0.74 -17.24 -30.51
C ALA A 228 0.37 -17.86 -29.15
N ASN A 229 -0.79 -18.51 -29.06
CA ASN A 229 -1.35 -19.08 -27.83
C ASN A 229 -0.80 -20.47 -27.45
N SER A 230 -0.13 -21.15 -28.35
CA SER A 230 0.35 -22.49 -28.07
C SER A 230 1.48 -22.47 -27.04
N ASN A 231 1.15 -22.82 -25.80
CA ASN A 231 2.08 -22.81 -24.67
C ASN A 231 2.71 -24.18 -24.36
N ASN A 232 2.29 -25.27 -25.05
CA ASN A 232 2.73 -26.62 -24.74
C ASN A 232 3.72 -27.15 -25.76
N LEU A 233 4.93 -27.45 -25.33
CA LEU A 233 5.97 -28.13 -26.08
C LEU A 233 5.54 -29.50 -26.66
N SER A 234 4.48 -30.11 -26.11
CA SER A 234 3.89 -31.36 -26.62
C SER A 234 2.96 -31.16 -27.82
N GLN A 235 2.66 -29.93 -28.23
CA GLN A 235 1.79 -29.59 -29.36
C GLN A 235 2.58 -29.12 -30.59
N HIS A 236 3.80 -29.58 -30.76
CA HIS A 236 4.66 -29.17 -31.89
C HIS A 236 4.01 -29.43 -33.27
N SER A 237 3.27 -30.54 -33.42
CA SER A 237 2.49 -30.82 -34.61
C SER A 237 1.41 -29.78 -34.90
N THR A 238 0.70 -29.32 -33.87
CA THR A 238 -0.39 -28.34 -34.01
C THR A 238 0.13 -26.95 -34.39
N GLU A 239 1.28 -26.53 -33.85
CA GLU A 239 1.92 -25.27 -34.24
C GLU A 239 2.40 -25.29 -35.68
N THR A 240 3.02 -26.38 -36.11
CA THR A 240 3.46 -26.57 -37.48
C THR A 240 2.26 -26.56 -38.44
N ASP A 241 1.19 -27.24 -38.10
CA ASP A 241 -0.03 -27.29 -38.93
C ASP A 241 -0.65 -25.88 -39.09
N ILE A 242 -0.70 -25.08 -38.01
CA ILE A 242 -1.19 -23.69 -38.06
C ILE A 242 -0.29 -22.85 -38.94
N ALA A 243 1.05 -22.95 -38.78
CA ALA A 243 2.01 -22.20 -39.57
C ALA A 243 1.90 -22.54 -41.06
N LEU A 244 1.83 -23.83 -41.41
CA LEU A 244 1.63 -24.27 -42.77
C LEU A 244 0.32 -23.78 -43.37
N LYS A 245 -0.77 -23.76 -42.58
CA LYS A 245 -2.06 -23.22 -43.01
C LYS A 245 -2.00 -21.72 -43.28
N ILE A 246 -1.34 -20.93 -42.40
CA ILE A 246 -1.10 -19.51 -42.62
C ILE A 246 -0.31 -19.32 -43.93
N GLY A 247 0.81 -20.02 -44.09
CA GLY A 247 1.64 -19.92 -45.29
C GLY A 247 0.86 -20.21 -46.57
N ARG A 248 0.04 -21.28 -46.56
CA ARG A 248 -0.82 -21.63 -47.71
C ARG A 248 -1.83 -20.53 -48.02
N LEU A 249 -2.53 -20.02 -47.02
CA LEU A 249 -3.51 -18.94 -47.21
C LEU A 249 -2.85 -17.66 -47.77
N CYS A 250 -1.60 -17.36 -47.36
CA CYS A 250 -0.85 -16.23 -47.90
C CYS A 250 -0.36 -16.47 -49.31
N ILE A 251 0.05 -17.70 -49.68
CA ILE A 251 0.40 -18.07 -51.07
C ILE A 251 -0.83 -17.89 -51.99
N ASP A 252 -1.99 -18.39 -51.53
CA ASP A 252 -3.23 -18.37 -52.33
C ASP A 252 -3.80 -16.92 -52.44
N ASN A 253 -3.49 -16.05 -51.47
CA ASN A 253 -3.99 -14.68 -51.41
C ASN A 253 -2.82 -13.68 -51.26
N LYS A 254 -2.18 -13.31 -52.33
CA LYS A 254 -0.95 -12.50 -52.35
C LYS A 254 -1.08 -11.11 -51.71
N SER A 255 -2.29 -10.53 -51.59
CA SER A 255 -2.53 -9.27 -50.92
C SER A 255 -2.74 -9.41 -49.42
N ALA A 256 -2.85 -10.62 -48.89
CA ALA A 256 -3.25 -10.86 -47.50
C ALA A 256 -2.24 -10.29 -46.49
N SER A 257 -0.93 -10.43 -46.74
CA SER A 257 0.09 -9.90 -45.83
C SER A 257 0.07 -8.37 -45.78
N THR A 258 -0.07 -7.72 -46.95
CA THR A 258 -0.17 -6.26 -47.04
C THR A 258 -1.45 -5.72 -46.38
N ASP A 259 -2.60 -6.36 -46.65
CA ASP A 259 -3.87 -6.00 -46.04
C ASP A 259 -3.82 -6.18 -44.51
N LEU A 260 -3.31 -7.31 -44.01
CA LEU A 260 -3.17 -7.57 -42.57
C LEU A 260 -2.21 -6.58 -41.89
N LYS A 261 -1.10 -6.23 -42.54
CA LYS A 261 -0.19 -5.21 -42.03
C LYS A 261 -0.87 -3.85 -41.83
N ALA A 262 -1.76 -3.47 -42.75
CA ALA A 262 -2.53 -2.23 -42.64
C ALA A 262 -3.61 -2.31 -41.56
N VAL A 263 -4.16 -3.48 -41.31
CA VAL A 263 -5.28 -3.74 -40.40
C VAL A 263 -4.82 -4.03 -38.97
N ILE A 264 -3.77 -4.82 -38.78
CA ILE A 264 -3.27 -5.20 -37.46
C ILE A 264 -2.44 -4.04 -36.88
N THR A 265 -3.14 -3.05 -36.33
CA THR A 265 -2.55 -1.90 -35.67
C THR A 265 -3.14 -1.72 -34.28
N ARG A 266 -2.42 -1.03 -33.40
CA ARG A 266 -2.87 -0.71 -32.05
C ARG A 266 -4.21 0.03 -32.04
N ASP A 267 -4.37 0.98 -32.95
CA ASP A 267 -5.59 1.80 -33.06
C ASP A 267 -6.79 0.99 -33.55
N ASN A 268 -6.58 0.09 -34.50
CA ASN A 268 -7.62 -0.81 -34.99
C ASN A 268 -8.01 -1.86 -33.92
N CYS A 269 -7.05 -2.38 -33.16
CA CYS A 269 -7.35 -3.25 -32.02
C CYS A 269 -8.18 -2.51 -30.96
N ALA A 270 -7.82 -1.28 -30.60
CA ALA A 270 -8.58 -0.45 -29.66
C ALA A 270 -9.98 -0.11 -30.18
N SER A 271 -10.09 0.28 -31.44
CA SER A 271 -11.38 0.55 -32.11
C SER A 271 -12.26 -0.70 -32.20
N GLY A 272 -11.65 -1.85 -32.48
CA GLY A 272 -12.33 -3.13 -32.53
C GLY A 272 -12.83 -3.58 -31.15
N MET A 273 -12.02 -3.42 -30.11
CA MET A 273 -12.44 -3.68 -28.73
C MET A 273 -13.60 -2.75 -28.33
N ASN A 274 -13.53 -1.47 -28.63
CA ASN A 274 -14.62 -0.54 -28.37
C ASN A 274 -15.91 -0.95 -29.10
N ALA A 275 -15.81 -1.33 -30.39
CA ALA A 275 -16.95 -1.81 -31.16
C ALA A 275 -17.54 -3.11 -30.58
N TYR A 276 -16.70 -3.97 -30.03
CA TYR A 276 -17.11 -5.20 -29.34
C TYR A 276 -17.88 -4.90 -28.04
N ILE A 277 -17.30 -4.05 -27.18
CA ILE A 277 -17.89 -3.66 -25.90
C ILE A 277 -19.26 -3.00 -26.09
N ASN A 278 -19.40 -2.13 -27.11
CA ASN A 278 -20.68 -1.48 -27.41
C ASN A 278 -21.78 -2.45 -27.87
N ARG A 279 -21.45 -3.68 -28.19
CA ARG A 279 -22.40 -4.76 -28.50
C ARG A 279 -22.53 -5.79 -27.38
N PHE A 280 -21.54 -5.88 -26.53
CA PHE A 280 -21.51 -6.84 -25.42
C PHE A 280 -22.62 -6.53 -24.42
N ASN A 281 -23.45 -7.51 -24.11
CA ASN A 281 -24.63 -7.37 -23.23
C ASN A 281 -25.51 -6.14 -23.59
N GLY A 282 -25.68 -5.84 -24.90
CA GLY A 282 -26.47 -4.69 -25.33
C GLY A 282 -25.82 -3.34 -25.06
N GLY A 283 -24.51 -3.29 -24.85
CA GLY A 283 -23.78 -2.05 -24.58
C GLY A 283 -23.84 -1.61 -23.12
N GLU A 284 -24.10 -2.52 -22.21
CA GLU A 284 -24.31 -2.27 -20.78
C GLU A 284 -23.18 -1.40 -20.15
N LEU A 285 -21.91 -1.66 -20.52
CA LEU A 285 -20.77 -0.90 -19.97
C LEU A 285 -20.82 0.57 -20.41
N ALA A 286 -21.13 0.83 -21.67
CA ALA A 286 -21.23 2.19 -22.20
C ALA A 286 -22.40 2.96 -21.54
N LEU A 287 -23.55 2.29 -21.35
CA LEU A 287 -24.70 2.89 -20.66
C LEU A 287 -24.39 3.26 -19.21
N LEU A 288 -23.78 2.34 -18.47
CA LEU A 288 -23.35 2.61 -17.08
C LEU A 288 -22.31 3.75 -17.02
N ALA A 289 -21.38 3.77 -17.96
CA ALA A 289 -20.37 4.83 -18.05
C ALA A 289 -21.01 6.21 -18.30
N ASP A 290 -22.01 6.29 -19.14
CA ASP A 290 -22.77 7.51 -19.41
C ASP A 290 -23.57 7.95 -18.17
N GLU A 291 -24.23 7.03 -17.45
CA GLU A 291 -24.98 7.31 -16.22
C GLU A 291 -24.11 7.95 -15.13
N ILE A 292 -22.88 7.48 -14.97
CA ILE A 292 -21.95 8.05 -13.98
C ILE A 292 -21.17 9.27 -14.49
N GLY A 293 -21.27 9.59 -15.77
CA GLY A 293 -20.53 10.71 -16.40
C GLY A 293 -19.05 10.41 -16.63
N ASP A 294 -18.70 9.17 -16.91
CA ASP A 294 -17.31 8.72 -17.13
C ASP A 294 -16.67 9.22 -18.42
N ASN A 295 -17.47 9.69 -19.39
CA ASN A 295 -17.02 10.22 -20.68
C ASN A 295 -16.06 9.29 -21.46
N GLY A 296 -16.33 7.99 -21.45
CA GLY A 296 -15.57 6.99 -22.20
C GLY A 296 -14.25 6.54 -21.55
N ARG A 297 -13.97 6.90 -20.31
CA ARG A 297 -12.76 6.47 -19.58
C ARG A 297 -12.71 4.97 -19.31
N TYR A 298 -13.84 4.26 -19.44
CA TYR A 298 -13.89 2.81 -19.30
C TYR A 298 -12.92 2.08 -20.23
N MET A 299 -12.67 2.60 -21.42
CA MET A 299 -11.66 2.06 -22.34
C MET A 299 -10.25 2.12 -21.75
N ASN A 300 -9.92 3.20 -21.05
CA ASN A 300 -8.63 3.33 -20.38
C ASN A 300 -8.51 2.36 -19.17
N ARG A 301 -9.61 2.10 -18.48
CA ARG A 301 -9.63 1.11 -17.37
C ARG A 301 -9.44 -0.30 -17.90
N LEU A 302 -10.16 -0.66 -18.96
CA LEU A 302 -9.94 -1.94 -19.64
C LEU A 302 -8.49 -2.06 -20.11
N LYS A 303 -7.96 -1.04 -20.79
CA LYS A 303 -6.58 -1.02 -21.21
C LYS A 303 -5.61 -1.30 -20.05
N LYS A 304 -5.78 -0.65 -18.89
CA LYS A 304 -4.94 -0.92 -17.72
C LYS A 304 -5.03 -2.37 -17.24
N LYS A 305 -6.22 -2.97 -17.26
CA LYS A 305 -6.40 -4.40 -16.90
C LYS A 305 -5.71 -5.32 -17.89
N PHE A 306 -5.73 -5.01 -19.18
CA PHE A 306 -5.01 -5.78 -20.20
C PHE A 306 -3.50 -5.59 -20.09
N ASP A 307 -3.02 -4.36 -19.87
CA ASP A 307 -1.59 -4.06 -19.70
C ASP A 307 -1.00 -4.74 -18.44
N ALA A 308 -1.79 -4.94 -17.39
CA ALA A 308 -1.36 -5.60 -16.17
C ALA A 308 -1.20 -7.13 -16.32
N ASP A 309 -1.76 -7.71 -17.38
CA ASP A 309 -1.65 -9.14 -17.67
C ASP A 309 -0.61 -9.38 -18.76
N ASP A 310 0.52 -9.98 -18.41
CA ASP A 310 1.60 -10.32 -19.37
C ASP A 310 1.13 -11.25 -20.49
N ALA A 311 -0.01 -11.92 -20.32
CA ALA A 311 -0.63 -12.82 -21.29
C ALA A 311 -1.81 -12.18 -22.05
N ASN A 312 -1.99 -10.87 -22.02
CA ASN A 312 -3.12 -10.16 -22.65
C ASN A 312 -3.31 -10.47 -24.15
N TRP A 313 -2.20 -10.73 -24.85
CA TRP A 313 -2.17 -11.07 -26.29
C TRP A 313 -2.76 -12.46 -26.60
N VAL A 314 -2.83 -13.35 -25.62
CA VAL A 314 -3.39 -14.72 -25.77
C VAL A 314 -4.86 -14.82 -25.33
N TRP A 315 -5.45 -13.73 -24.85
CA TRP A 315 -6.85 -13.79 -24.42
C TRP A 315 -7.76 -14.14 -25.58
N ASN A 316 -8.44 -15.24 -25.41
CA ASN A 316 -9.57 -15.56 -26.27
C ASN A 316 -10.77 -14.68 -25.90
N LYS A 317 -11.85 -14.83 -26.66
CA LYS A 317 -13.07 -14.05 -26.42
C LYS A 317 -13.62 -14.26 -25.02
N ASP A 318 -13.62 -15.49 -24.50
CA ASP A 318 -14.18 -15.81 -23.18
C ASP A 318 -13.38 -15.13 -22.06
N THR A 319 -12.05 -15.11 -22.16
CA THR A 319 -11.18 -14.40 -21.19
C THR A 319 -11.43 -12.89 -21.24
N ALA A 320 -11.56 -12.32 -22.43
CA ALA A 320 -11.88 -10.90 -22.60
C ALA A 320 -13.27 -10.58 -22.03
N ASP A 321 -14.26 -11.43 -22.25
CA ASP A 321 -15.62 -11.29 -21.73
C ASP A 321 -15.62 -11.27 -20.20
N LEU A 322 -14.87 -12.15 -19.56
CA LEU A 322 -14.70 -12.14 -18.10
C LEU A 322 -14.13 -10.80 -17.60
N LYS A 323 -13.12 -10.26 -18.27
CA LYS A 323 -12.53 -8.96 -17.89
C LYS A 323 -13.48 -7.79 -18.13
N ILE A 324 -14.25 -7.83 -19.20
CA ILE A 324 -15.31 -6.84 -19.45
C ILE A 324 -16.37 -6.91 -18.35
N GLN A 325 -16.80 -8.12 -17.98
CA GLN A 325 -17.76 -8.33 -16.88
C GLN A 325 -17.24 -7.82 -15.54
N GLU A 326 -15.95 -8.02 -15.22
CA GLU A 326 -15.32 -7.43 -14.04
C GLU A 326 -15.45 -5.90 -14.03
N VAL A 327 -15.21 -5.26 -15.17
CA VAL A 327 -15.35 -3.79 -15.29
C VAL A 327 -16.82 -3.36 -15.20
N ILE A 328 -17.74 -4.08 -15.83
CA ILE A 328 -19.19 -3.84 -15.69
C ILE A 328 -19.59 -3.87 -14.22
N LEU A 329 -19.11 -4.86 -13.48
CA LEU A 329 -19.41 -4.99 -12.05
C LEU A 329 -18.86 -3.80 -11.24
N GLU A 330 -17.64 -3.33 -11.53
CA GLU A 330 -17.11 -2.11 -10.93
C GLU A 330 -18.00 -0.89 -11.19
N TYR A 331 -18.46 -0.73 -12.43
CA TYR A 331 -19.35 0.39 -12.80
C TYR A 331 -20.74 0.29 -12.16
N LYS A 332 -21.29 -0.93 -12.00
CA LYS A 332 -22.52 -1.16 -11.22
C LYS A 332 -22.36 -0.73 -9.76
N ILE A 333 -21.22 -1.08 -9.16
CA ILE A 333 -20.92 -0.67 -7.77
C ILE A 333 -20.80 0.86 -7.68
N ILE A 334 -20.12 1.51 -8.61
CA ILE A 334 -20.01 2.97 -8.63
C ILE A 334 -21.40 3.60 -8.77
N ASN A 335 -22.19 3.14 -9.74
CA ASN A 335 -23.50 3.68 -10.02
C ASN A 335 -24.44 3.53 -8.82
N GLU A 336 -24.46 2.34 -8.21
CA GLU A 336 -25.27 2.08 -7.01
C GLU A 336 -24.79 2.93 -5.82
N SER A 337 -23.46 3.05 -5.62
CA SER A 337 -22.89 3.90 -4.56
C SER A 337 -23.29 5.36 -4.72
N ASN A 338 -23.31 5.86 -5.95
CA ASN A 338 -23.67 7.26 -6.26
C ASN A 338 -25.13 7.62 -5.96
N ARG A 339 -25.98 6.63 -5.64
CA ARG A 339 -27.37 6.87 -5.17
C ARG A 339 -27.40 7.33 -3.71
N TYR A 340 -26.41 6.96 -2.93
CA TYR A 340 -26.40 7.14 -1.48
C TYR A 340 -25.28 8.07 -1.00
N LEU A 341 -24.22 8.20 -1.78
CA LEU A 341 -22.96 8.85 -1.43
C LEU A 341 -22.62 9.98 -2.42
N PRO A 342 -21.65 10.85 -2.11
CA PRO A 342 -21.12 11.79 -3.07
C PRO A 342 -20.71 11.11 -4.35
N LYS A 343 -20.98 11.75 -5.49
CA LYS A 343 -20.70 11.17 -6.81
C LYS A 343 -19.22 10.87 -7.01
N SER A 344 -18.92 9.62 -7.27
CA SER A 344 -17.61 9.14 -7.70
C SER A 344 -17.68 8.66 -9.15
N ILE A 345 -16.58 8.78 -9.87
CA ILE A 345 -16.42 8.28 -11.23
C ILE A 345 -15.43 7.10 -11.28
N ASP A 346 -14.83 6.74 -10.18
CA ASP A 346 -13.92 5.61 -10.09
C ASP A 346 -14.26 4.67 -8.93
N PHE A 347 -13.83 3.41 -9.08
CA PHE A 347 -14.17 2.34 -8.16
C PHE A 347 -13.56 2.54 -6.77
N GLU A 348 -12.30 2.94 -6.72
CA GLU A 348 -11.60 3.18 -5.45
C GLU A 348 -12.21 4.38 -4.71
N GLY A 349 -12.58 5.44 -5.43
CA GLY A 349 -13.29 6.59 -4.86
C GLY A 349 -14.62 6.18 -4.24
N ALA A 350 -15.41 5.34 -4.91
CA ALA A 350 -16.67 4.84 -4.38
C ALA A 350 -16.47 3.98 -3.11
N LEU A 351 -15.45 3.12 -3.09
CA LEU A 351 -15.11 2.33 -1.90
C LEU A 351 -14.64 3.21 -0.73
N ASN A 352 -13.83 4.23 -1.01
CA ASN A 352 -13.36 5.16 -0.01
C ASN A 352 -14.52 5.91 0.66
N GLU A 353 -15.51 6.36 -0.10
CA GLU A 353 -16.70 7.01 0.46
C GLU A 353 -17.44 6.09 1.45
N TRP A 354 -17.61 4.80 1.13
CA TRP A 354 -18.21 3.84 2.05
C TRP A 354 -17.37 3.63 3.32
N THR A 355 -16.06 3.47 3.16
CA THR A 355 -15.15 3.21 4.28
C THR A 355 -14.98 4.44 5.18
N ASP A 356 -14.99 5.64 4.63
CA ASP A 356 -14.93 6.88 5.39
C ASP A 356 -16.17 7.07 6.26
N LYS A 357 -17.36 6.66 5.77
CA LYS A 357 -18.55 6.61 6.60
C LYS A 357 -18.35 5.71 7.82
N CYS A 358 -17.81 4.49 7.62
CA CYS A 358 -17.54 3.58 8.73
C CYS A 358 -16.54 4.17 9.74
N ARG A 359 -15.48 4.82 9.28
CA ARG A 359 -14.49 5.47 10.16
C ARG A 359 -15.12 6.59 10.99
N ASN A 360 -16.13 7.26 10.47
CA ASN A 360 -16.79 8.38 11.12
C ASN A 360 -17.94 7.97 12.06
N ILE A 361 -18.43 6.74 12.02
CA ILE A 361 -19.51 6.24 12.89
C ILE A 361 -19.15 6.34 14.38
N LYS A 362 -17.86 6.29 14.76
CA LYS A 362 -17.40 6.30 16.16
C LYS A 362 -18.04 5.22 17.05
N ILE A 363 -18.39 4.10 16.45
CA ILE A 363 -18.90 2.89 17.12
C ILE A 363 -18.02 1.73 16.69
N SER A 364 -17.64 0.85 17.63
CA SER A 364 -16.81 -0.30 17.32
C SER A 364 -17.54 -1.26 16.37
N TYR A 365 -16.77 -1.91 15.50
CA TYR A 365 -17.25 -2.94 14.60
C TYR A 365 -18.09 -4.02 15.32
N PHE A 366 -17.64 -4.45 16.50
CA PHE A 366 -18.34 -5.47 17.28
C PHE A 366 -19.81 -5.09 17.52
N TYR A 367 -20.07 -3.87 17.96
CA TYR A 367 -21.42 -3.40 18.22
C TYR A 367 -22.18 -3.09 16.93
N ALA A 368 -21.50 -2.52 15.93
CA ALA A 368 -22.14 -2.19 14.66
C ALA A 368 -22.70 -3.43 13.95
N ILE A 369 -21.97 -4.56 13.99
CA ILE A 369 -22.45 -5.82 13.39
C ILE A 369 -23.52 -6.49 14.26
N ASN A 370 -23.30 -6.60 15.56
CA ASN A 370 -24.19 -7.39 16.41
C ASN A 370 -25.50 -6.68 16.78
N ASP A 371 -25.46 -5.37 16.90
CA ASP A 371 -26.62 -4.59 17.37
C ASP A 371 -27.37 -3.89 16.23
N TRP A 372 -26.79 -3.77 15.04
CA TRP A 372 -27.45 -3.34 13.81
C TRP A 372 -27.70 -4.53 12.86
N GLU A 373 -28.35 -5.57 13.34
CA GLU A 373 -28.62 -6.82 12.61
C GLU A 373 -29.13 -6.60 11.18
N SER A 374 -29.97 -5.58 10.99
CA SER A 374 -30.57 -5.28 9.69
C SER A 374 -29.61 -4.81 8.60
N VAL A 375 -28.40 -4.39 8.96
CA VAL A 375 -27.34 -3.96 8.03
C VAL A 375 -26.03 -4.71 8.28
N SER A 376 -26.05 -5.72 9.15
CA SER A 376 -24.84 -6.47 9.54
C SER A 376 -24.08 -7.09 8.34
N PRO A 377 -24.71 -7.63 7.28
CA PRO A 377 -23.97 -8.14 6.12
C PRO A 377 -23.13 -7.07 5.43
N LEU A 378 -23.70 -5.87 5.24
CA LEU A 378 -22.97 -4.74 4.66
C LEU A 378 -21.86 -4.25 5.59
N MET A 379 -22.15 -4.11 6.89
CA MET A 379 -21.18 -3.69 7.89
C MET A 379 -19.99 -4.64 7.99
N GLY A 380 -20.22 -5.96 7.90
CA GLY A 380 -19.16 -6.95 7.89
C GLY A 380 -18.21 -6.80 6.69
N MET A 381 -18.76 -6.59 5.50
CA MET A 381 -17.96 -6.35 4.32
C MET A 381 -17.19 -5.04 4.39
N LEU A 382 -17.82 -3.97 4.87
CA LEU A 382 -17.17 -2.67 5.05
C LEU A 382 -16.03 -2.75 6.09
N PHE A 383 -16.21 -3.53 7.16
CA PHE A 383 -15.13 -3.78 8.12
C PHE A 383 -13.94 -4.48 7.46
N ASP A 384 -14.19 -5.53 6.66
CA ASP A 384 -13.14 -6.23 5.92
C ASP A 384 -12.38 -5.25 5.00
N ILE A 385 -13.10 -4.40 4.27
CA ILE A 385 -12.51 -3.40 3.37
C ILE A 385 -11.68 -2.37 4.16
N VAL A 386 -12.20 -1.84 5.27
CA VAL A 386 -11.46 -0.89 6.12
C VAL A 386 -10.17 -1.51 6.66
N LYS A 387 -10.21 -2.81 7.01
CA LYS A 387 -9.07 -3.54 7.56
C LYS A 387 -8.02 -3.90 6.51
N THR A 388 -8.45 -4.31 5.31
CA THR A 388 -7.55 -4.79 4.23
C THR A 388 -7.13 -3.70 3.25
N GLY A 389 -7.87 -2.60 3.19
CA GLY A 389 -7.68 -1.51 2.23
C GLY A 389 -8.20 -1.80 0.83
N SER A 390 -8.85 -2.95 0.58
CA SER A 390 -9.34 -3.35 -0.75
C SER A 390 -10.55 -4.26 -0.69
N LEU A 391 -11.31 -4.31 -1.79
CA LEU A 391 -12.39 -5.27 -1.99
C LEU A 391 -11.93 -6.35 -2.99
N PRO A 392 -11.75 -7.61 -2.56
CA PRO A 392 -11.36 -8.70 -3.46
C PRO A 392 -12.38 -8.92 -4.58
N ASP A 393 -11.91 -9.26 -5.79
CA ASP A 393 -12.77 -9.48 -6.98
C ASP A 393 -13.90 -10.48 -6.70
N ALA A 394 -13.60 -11.58 -6.01
CA ALA A 394 -14.57 -12.61 -5.64
C ALA A 394 -15.71 -12.10 -4.73
N LYS A 395 -15.53 -10.99 -4.02
CA LYS A 395 -16.53 -10.40 -3.13
C LYS A 395 -17.31 -9.24 -3.76
N ARG A 396 -16.96 -8.77 -4.95
CA ARG A 396 -17.58 -7.59 -5.58
C ARG A 396 -19.06 -7.76 -5.84
N GLN A 397 -19.49 -8.93 -6.34
CA GLN A 397 -20.91 -9.19 -6.57
C GLN A 397 -21.70 -9.15 -5.26
N ALA A 398 -21.22 -9.82 -4.24
CA ALA A 398 -21.86 -9.80 -2.91
C ALA A 398 -21.89 -8.38 -2.31
N PHE A 399 -20.89 -7.56 -2.57
CA PHE A 399 -20.88 -6.17 -2.15
C PHE A 399 -21.94 -5.35 -2.89
N LEU A 400 -22.05 -5.51 -4.22
CA LEU A 400 -23.12 -4.87 -4.99
C LEU A 400 -24.49 -5.24 -4.47
N ASP A 401 -24.74 -6.52 -4.23
CA ASP A 401 -26.03 -7.01 -3.71
C ASP A 401 -26.35 -6.40 -2.35
N ASN A 402 -25.34 -6.29 -1.48
CA ASN A 402 -25.49 -5.70 -0.15
C ASN A 402 -25.73 -4.18 -0.20
N ILE A 403 -25.01 -3.41 -1.03
CA ILE A 403 -25.27 -1.97 -1.13
C ILE A 403 -26.61 -1.69 -1.79
N THR A 404 -27.05 -2.50 -2.74
CA THR A 404 -28.37 -2.37 -3.37
C THR A 404 -29.50 -2.63 -2.37
N ALA A 405 -29.37 -3.68 -1.54
CA ALA A 405 -30.39 -4.06 -0.58
C ALA A 405 -30.38 -3.22 0.70
N LEU A 406 -29.23 -2.80 1.15
CA LEU A 406 -29.01 -2.26 2.51
C LEU A 406 -28.43 -0.83 2.52
N GLY A 407 -27.99 -0.29 1.37
CA GLY A 407 -27.29 0.99 1.29
C GLY A 407 -28.11 2.14 1.87
N GLN A 408 -29.37 2.28 1.48
CA GLN A 408 -30.26 3.32 2.00
C GLN A 408 -30.37 3.23 3.53
N LYS A 409 -30.62 2.03 4.04
CA LYS A 409 -30.77 1.80 5.48
C LYS A 409 -29.48 2.06 6.26
N PHE A 410 -28.33 1.70 5.67
CA PHE A 410 -27.03 2.02 6.27
C PHE A 410 -26.86 3.54 6.40
N ILE A 411 -27.18 4.31 5.38
CA ILE A 411 -27.06 5.77 5.42
C ILE A 411 -28.00 6.40 6.45
N GLU A 412 -29.21 5.90 6.57
CA GLU A 412 -30.17 6.35 7.61
C GLU A 412 -29.58 6.13 9.01
N LEU A 413 -29.07 4.92 9.28
CA LEU A 413 -28.44 4.59 10.56
C LEU A 413 -27.12 5.35 10.79
N TYR A 414 -26.37 5.62 9.73
CA TYR A 414 -25.16 6.46 9.81
C TYR A 414 -25.49 7.89 10.22
N ASN A 415 -26.60 8.45 9.73
CA ASN A 415 -27.01 9.81 10.03
C ASN A 415 -27.57 9.94 11.46
N ASP A 416 -28.08 8.86 12.05
CA ASP A 416 -28.56 8.82 13.43
C ASP A 416 -27.96 7.63 14.22
N PRO A 417 -26.67 7.72 14.61
CA PRO A 417 -25.99 6.66 15.35
C PRO A 417 -26.28 6.68 16.86
N LEU A 418 -26.92 7.73 17.38
CA LEU A 418 -27.11 7.94 18.82
C LEU A 418 -27.96 6.86 19.51
N PRO A 419 -29.04 6.34 18.91
CA PRO A 419 -29.83 5.25 19.52
C PRO A 419 -28.99 4.01 19.79
N LEU A 420 -28.12 3.60 18.80
CA LEU A 420 -27.22 2.49 18.99
C LEU A 420 -26.15 2.80 20.03
N PHE A 421 -25.54 3.98 19.97
CA PHE A 421 -24.52 4.41 20.93
C PHE A 421 -25.06 4.36 22.36
N SER A 422 -26.27 4.92 22.60
CA SER A 422 -26.93 4.92 23.91
C SER A 422 -27.25 3.50 24.39
N LYS A 423 -27.71 2.62 23.48
CA LYS A 423 -27.99 1.21 23.78
C LYS A 423 -26.75 0.45 24.22
N VAL A 424 -25.70 0.48 23.42
CA VAL A 424 -24.49 -0.32 23.65
C VAL A 424 -23.63 0.17 24.81
N CYS A 425 -23.74 1.43 25.17
CA CYS A 425 -23.03 2.07 26.28
C CYS A 425 -23.93 2.42 27.46
N SER A 426 -25.17 1.87 27.54
CA SER A 426 -26.18 2.22 28.56
C SER A 426 -25.66 2.12 30.00
N TYR A 427 -24.81 1.13 30.28
CA TYR A 427 -24.19 0.94 31.60
C TYR A 427 -23.21 2.07 32.01
N ILE A 428 -22.66 2.83 31.04
CA ILE A 428 -21.81 4.02 31.28
C ILE A 428 -22.66 5.28 31.22
N LEU A 429 -23.58 5.34 30.25
CA LEU A 429 -24.31 6.56 29.89
C LEU A 429 -25.64 6.76 30.63
N SER A 430 -26.08 5.81 31.46
CA SER A 430 -27.37 5.85 32.14
C SER A 430 -27.58 7.07 33.04
N LYS A 431 -26.52 7.71 33.49
CA LYS A 431 -26.54 8.91 34.33
C LYS A 431 -26.57 10.24 33.57
N PHE A 432 -26.45 10.20 32.25
CA PHE A 432 -26.38 11.39 31.42
C PHE A 432 -27.70 11.66 30.70
N SER A 433 -27.99 12.92 30.46
CA SER A 433 -29.12 13.33 29.63
C SER A 433 -28.88 13.02 28.14
N PRO A 434 -29.93 12.96 27.31
CA PRO A 434 -29.76 12.77 25.86
C PRO A 434 -28.84 13.79 25.18
N ASP A 435 -28.85 15.04 25.64
CA ASP A 435 -27.97 16.09 25.12
C ASP A 435 -26.52 15.86 25.56
N ASP A 436 -26.29 15.44 26.80
CA ASP A 436 -24.96 15.07 27.27
C ASP A 436 -24.38 13.89 26.48
N ILE A 437 -25.20 12.86 26.22
CA ILE A 437 -24.81 11.70 25.41
C ILE A 437 -24.39 12.13 24.01
N LYS A 438 -25.07 13.08 23.40
CA LYS A 438 -24.74 13.64 22.11
C LYS A 438 -23.37 14.35 22.12
N GLU A 439 -23.11 15.13 23.16
CA GLU A 439 -21.79 15.81 23.29
C GLU A 439 -20.67 14.82 23.59
N ILE A 440 -20.92 13.81 24.42
CA ILE A 440 -19.95 12.72 24.64
C ILE A 440 -19.64 12.00 23.32
N TYR A 441 -20.67 11.65 22.52
CA TYR A 441 -20.47 11.03 21.20
C TYR A 441 -19.63 11.90 20.26
N LYS A 442 -19.90 13.20 20.22
CA LYS A 442 -19.11 14.14 19.40
C LYS A 442 -17.64 14.17 19.81
N SER A 443 -17.35 14.07 21.11
CA SER A 443 -15.99 14.09 21.67
C SER A 443 -15.19 12.82 21.42
N LEU A 444 -15.84 11.73 21.00
CA LEU A 444 -15.15 10.48 20.68
C LEU A 444 -14.21 10.67 19.49
N PRO A 445 -13.01 10.03 19.51
CA PRO A 445 -12.10 10.06 18.37
C PRO A 445 -12.71 9.37 17.15
N VAL A 446 -12.21 9.69 15.97
CA VAL A 446 -12.50 8.95 14.74
C VAL A 446 -11.79 7.59 14.74
N ASN A 447 -12.11 6.72 13.78
CA ASN A 447 -11.50 5.40 13.59
C ASN A 447 -11.78 4.37 14.70
N LEU A 448 -12.80 4.57 15.51
CA LEU A 448 -13.24 3.59 16.51
C LEU A 448 -13.91 2.35 15.90
N PHE A 449 -14.25 2.38 14.62
CA PHE A 449 -14.89 1.27 13.93
C PHE A 449 -14.07 -0.03 13.98
N THR A 450 -12.74 0.07 13.90
CA THR A 450 -11.83 -1.09 13.94
C THR A 450 -11.35 -1.47 15.32
N THR A 451 -11.74 -0.71 16.36
CA THR A 451 -11.31 -0.92 17.74
C THR A 451 -12.04 -2.11 18.36
N ASP A 452 -11.35 -2.91 19.16
CA ASP A 452 -11.97 -4.02 19.88
C ASP A 452 -12.99 -3.54 20.94
N LYS A 453 -13.80 -4.49 21.42
CA LYS A 453 -14.88 -4.20 22.36
C LYS A 453 -14.38 -3.55 23.65
N GLN A 454 -13.31 -4.07 24.23
CA GLN A 454 -12.81 -3.62 25.53
C GLN A 454 -12.16 -2.24 25.43
N GLU A 455 -11.36 -2.03 24.41
CA GLU A 455 -10.71 -0.75 24.15
C GLU A 455 -11.74 0.34 23.85
N TYR A 456 -12.77 0.00 23.08
CA TYR A 456 -13.89 0.91 22.81
C TYR A 456 -14.60 1.33 24.09
N GLN A 457 -14.95 0.36 24.95
CA GLN A 457 -15.61 0.64 26.23
C GLN A 457 -14.76 1.53 27.14
N ASN A 458 -13.47 1.27 27.22
CA ASN A 458 -12.52 2.10 27.97
C ASN A 458 -12.46 3.53 27.42
N THR A 459 -12.48 3.68 26.10
CA THR A 459 -12.45 4.99 25.44
C THR A 459 -13.74 5.77 25.73
N VAL A 460 -14.90 5.13 25.60
CA VAL A 460 -16.20 5.76 25.92
C VAL A 460 -16.26 6.16 27.39
N LYS A 461 -15.85 5.26 28.31
CA LYS A 461 -15.81 5.55 29.74
C LYS A 461 -14.93 6.76 30.04
N ARG A 462 -13.73 6.77 29.51
CA ARG A 462 -12.80 7.90 29.67
C ARG A 462 -13.41 9.21 29.18
N LYS A 463 -14.06 9.22 28.01
CA LYS A 463 -14.70 10.42 27.45
C LYS A 463 -15.93 10.87 28.26
N ALA A 464 -16.69 9.93 28.77
CA ALA A 464 -17.82 10.22 29.67
C ALA A 464 -17.31 10.83 31.00
N ASP A 465 -16.24 10.29 31.56
CA ASP A 465 -15.63 10.81 32.79
C ASP A 465 -14.98 12.20 32.56
N GLU A 466 -14.31 12.41 31.42
CA GLU A 466 -13.81 13.73 31.01
C GLU A 466 -14.94 14.76 30.89
N PHE A 467 -16.05 14.37 30.27
CA PHE A 467 -17.24 15.22 30.13
C PHE A 467 -17.86 15.54 31.50
N ALA A 468 -18.12 14.52 32.33
CA ALA A 468 -18.66 14.70 33.68
C ALA A 468 -17.77 15.60 34.54
N SER A 469 -16.44 15.38 34.46
CA SER A 469 -15.47 16.23 35.17
C SER A 469 -15.54 17.69 34.70
N THR A 470 -15.69 17.91 33.39
CA THR A 470 -15.78 19.27 32.84
C THR A 470 -17.05 19.97 33.26
N GLN A 471 -18.19 19.31 33.13
CA GLN A 471 -19.52 19.85 33.54
C GLN A 471 -19.59 20.05 35.04
N GLY A 472 -19.16 19.07 35.82
CA GLY A 472 -19.10 19.17 37.27
C GLY A 472 -18.19 20.32 37.75
N SER A 473 -17.04 20.51 37.08
CA SER A 473 -16.11 21.63 37.39
C SER A 473 -16.73 22.99 37.08
N LEU A 474 -17.51 23.10 36.01
CA LEU A 474 -18.26 24.34 35.71
C LEU A 474 -19.34 24.60 36.78
N ARG A 475 -20.14 23.60 37.10
CA ARG A 475 -21.15 23.70 38.16
C ARG A 475 -20.54 24.06 39.52
N LEU A 476 -19.41 23.42 39.87
CA LEU A 476 -18.68 23.70 41.09
C LEU A 476 -18.24 25.17 41.16
N LYS A 477 -17.72 25.72 40.06
CA LYS A 477 -17.32 27.13 39.96
C LYS A 477 -18.49 28.07 40.02
N GLU A 478 -19.57 27.79 39.31
CA GLU A 478 -20.81 28.59 39.33
C GLU A 478 -21.40 28.63 40.75
N LEU A 479 -21.44 27.48 41.42
CA LEU A 479 -21.90 27.40 42.80
C LEU A 479 -21.00 28.24 43.73
N TRP A 480 -19.70 28.15 43.57
CA TRP A 480 -18.75 28.96 44.33
C TRP A 480 -18.96 30.45 44.10
N ILE A 481 -19.06 30.89 42.85
CA ILE A 481 -19.30 32.30 42.51
C ILE A 481 -20.61 32.79 43.10
N SER A 482 -21.67 32.01 43.02
CA SER A 482 -22.96 32.36 43.56
C SER A 482 -22.99 32.58 45.09
N LYS A 483 -22.07 31.91 45.82
CA LYS A 483 -21.98 31.99 47.26
C LYS A 483 -20.97 33.04 47.76
N THR A 484 -19.95 33.34 46.95
CA THR A 484 -18.80 34.14 47.42
C THR A 484 -18.53 35.42 46.62
N ASP A 485 -19.19 35.55 45.45
CA ASP A 485 -18.92 36.63 44.49
C ASP A 485 -17.42 36.75 44.10
N THR A 486 -16.77 35.59 44.03
CA THR A 486 -15.36 35.48 43.60
C THR A 486 -15.18 34.25 42.74
N GLY A 487 -14.23 34.26 41.79
CA GLY A 487 -14.00 33.15 40.87
C GLY A 487 -13.33 31.94 41.51
N THR A 488 -12.49 32.14 42.52
CA THR A 488 -11.74 31.10 43.21
C THR A 488 -11.53 31.42 44.69
N PRO A 489 -11.24 30.42 45.54
CA PRO A 489 -10.86 30.67 46.96
C PRO A 489 -9.62 31.59 47.09
N ARG A 490 -8.68 31.52 46.14
CA ARG A 490 -7.54 32.43 46.13
C ARG A 490 -7.97 33.86 45.88
N GLU A 491 -8.84 34.12 44.91
CA GLU A 491 -9.40 35.44 44.64
C GLU A 491 -10.18 35.96 45.84
N TRP A 492 -10.88 35.08 46.56
CA TRP A 492 -11.56 35.43 47.79
C TRP A 492 -10.58 35.91 48.87
N SER A 493 -9.51 35.12 49.11
CA SER A 493 -8.48 35.48 50.06
C SER A 493 -7.76 36.80 49.66
N ASP A 494 -7.61 37.00 48.37
CA ASP A 494 -7.03 38.25 47.83
C ASP A 494 -7.99 39.43 48.00
N LYS A 495 -9.29 39.25 47.76
CA LYS A 495 -10.31 40.28 47.92
C LYS A 495 -10.40 40.78 49.36
N TYR A 496 -10.41 39.87 50.32
CA TYR A 496 -10.57 40.17 51.73
C TYR A 496 -9.27 40.23 52.53
N SER A 497 -8.12 40.05 51.89
CA SER A 497 -6.78 40.11 52.51
C SER A 497 -6.64 39.22 53.75
N MET A 498 -7.22 38.01 53.71
CA MET A 498 -7.18 37.05 54.82
C MET A 498 -7.21 35.62 54.30
N PRO A 499 -6.62 34.64 55.01
CA PRO A 499 -6.69 33.24 54.60
C PRO A 499 -8.15 32.72 54.74
N ILE A 500 -8.71 32.17 53.66
CA ILE A 500 -10.09 31.70 53.65
C ILE A 500 -10.33 30.62 54.70
N LEU A 501 -9.31 29.79 55.00
CA LEU A 501 -9.42 28.73 55.98
C LEU A 501 -9.65 29.20 57.40
N CYS A 502 -9.45 30.51 57.69
CA CYS A 502 -9.86 31.10 58.97
C CYS A 502 -11.36 30.98 59.22
N MET A 503 -12.16 31.02 58.14
CA MET A 503 -13.60 30.95 58.23
C MET A 503 -14.11 29.54 58.51
N ILE A 504 -13.28 28.52 58.35
CA ILE A 504 -13.67 27.11 58.42
C ILE A 504 -13.48 26.56 59.82
N PRO A 505 -14.44 25.82 60.38
CA PRO A 505 -14.26 25.10 61.64
C PRO A 505 -13.13 24.05 61.55
N ASP A 506 -12.39 23.87 62.65
CA ASP A 506 -11.22 22.99 62.67
C ASP A 506 -11.57 21.52 62.26
N GLY A 507 -12.79 21.06 62.59
CA GLY A 507 -13.28 19.72 62.19
C GLY A 507 -13.54 19.54 60.70
N GLU A 508 -13.75 20.64 59.94
CA GLU A 508 -14.01 20.64 58.49
C GLU A 508 -12.77 21.06 57.67
N TYR A 509 -11.67 21.39 58.32
CA TYR A 509 -10.51 21.99 57.69
C TYR A 509 -9.94 21.22 56.52
N GLN A 510 -9.76 19.90 56.65
CA GLN A 510 -9.22 19.04 55.61
C GLN A 510 -10.11 18.89 54.40
N GLU A 511 -11.42 18.80 54.65
CA GLU A 511 -12.44 18.70 53.61
C GLU A 511 -12.56 20.01 52.83
N ALA A 512 -12.65 21.13 53.51
CA ALA A 512 -12.66 22.46 52.91
C ALA A 512 -11.42 22.71 52.08
N LYS A 513 -10.23 22.37 52.62
CA LYS A 513 -8.98 22.51 51.89
C LYS A 513 -8.98 21.72 50.60
N SER A 514 -9.43 20.47 50.61
CA SER A 514 -9.53 19.64 49.40
C SER A 514 -10.44 20.28 48.34
N VAL A 515 -11.57 20.87 48.76
CA VAL A 515 -12.53 21.57 47.88
C VAL A 515 -11.91 22.85 47.32
N PHE A 516 -11.23 23.63 48.14
CA PHE A 516 -10.58 24.87 47.72
C PHE A 516 -9.38 24.62 46.78
N ASP A 517 -8.64 23.50 46.95
CA ASP A 517 -7.59 23.07 46.04
C ASP A 517 -8.17 22.68 44.66
N LEU A 518 -9.35 22.02 44.64
CA LEU A 518 -10.08 21.75 43.40
C LEU A 518 -10.47 23.02 42.65
N LEU A 519 -11.05 23.99 43.35
CA LEU A 519 -11.49 25.27 42.80
C LEU A 519 -10.32 26.14 42.28
N ASN A 520 -9.15 26.09 42.92
CA ASN A 520 -7.96 26.83 42.52
C ASN A 520 -7.17 26.15 41.40
N SER A 521 -7.39 24.88 41.17
CA SER A 521 -6.64 24.11 40.18
C SER A 521 -7.21 24.25 38.77
N ARG A 522 -6.32 24.12 37.76
CA ARG A 522 -6.68 23.98 36.34
C ARG A 522 -6.65 22.51 35.88
N ARG A 523 -6.41 21.55 36.77
CA ARG A 523 -6.34 20.12 36.44
C ARG A 523 -7.74 19.53 36.33
N GLN A 524 -7.86 18.49 35.52
CA GLN A 524 -9.06 17.64 35.53
C GLN A 524 -9.02 16.71 36.75
N TYR A 525 -10.15 16.60 37.42
CA TYR A 525 -10.33 15.75 38.58
C TYR A 525 -11.36 14.65 38.31
N ASP A 526 -11.29 13.62 39.11
CA ASP A 526 -12.30 12.56 39.10
C ASP A 526 -13.69 13.12 39.35
N PRO A 527 -14.73 12.77 38.56
CA PRO A 527 -16.09 13.23 38.77
C PRO A 527 -16.59 13.04 40.19
N ALA A 528 -16.25 11.93 40.85
CA ALA A 528 -16.66 11.63 42.22
C ALA A 528 -16.05 12.62 43.24
N MET A 529 -14.86 13.16 42.98
CA MET A 529 -14.28 14.20 43.83
C MET A 529 -15.00 15.54 43.64
N ILE A 530 -15.41 15.85 42.43
CA ILE A 530 -16.15 17.07 42.09
C ILE A 530 -17.55 17.02 42.73
N ASP A 531 -18.25 15.87 42.65
CA ASP A 531 -19.55 15.68 43.25
C ASP A 531 -19.52 15.89 44.78
N LYS A 532 -18.51 15.33 45.44
CA LYS A 532 -18.27 15.57 46.88
C LYS A 532 -18.01 17.05 47.21
N ALA A 533 -17.26 17.71 46.35
CA ALA A 533 -16.99 19.15 46.52
C ALA A 533 -18.25 20.00 46.35
N ILE A 534 -19.13 19.64 45.41
CA ILE A 534 -20.44 20.29 45.24
C ILE A 534 -21.29 20.07 46.48
N GLU A 535 -21.40 18.83 46.97
CA GLU A 535 -22.15 18.47 48.16
C GLU A 535 -21.67 19.26 49.39
N TYR A 536 -20.33 19.37 49.55
CA TYR A 536 -19.74 20.20 50.61
C TYR A 536 -20.15 21.66 50.47
N LEU A 537 -20.00 22.26 49.28
CA LEU A 537 -20.38 23.67 49.08
C LEU A 537 -21.87 23.91 49.31
N GLU A 538 -22.76 22.95 49.04
CA GLU A 538 -24.20 23.06 49.24
C GLU A 538 -24.59 22.92 50.72
N SER A 539 -23.91 22.04 51.47
CA SER A 539 -24.29 21.67 52.85
C SER A 539 -23.56 22.46 53.94
N ALA A 540 -22.30 22.87 53.71
CA ALA A 540 -21.48 23.51 54.73
C ALA A 540 -21.96 24.91 55.06
N THR A 541 -22.36 25.13 56.32
CA THR A 541 -22.77 26.45 56.83
C THR A 541 -21.65 27.49 56.84
N SER A 542 -20.42 27.06 57.01
CA SER A 542 -19.21 27.88 56.94
C SER A 542 -19.06 28.59 55.60
N ILE A 543 -19.47 27.96 54.48
CA ILE A 543 -19.44 28.57 53.17
C ILE A 543 -20.42 29.74 53.03
N ALA A 544 -21.60 29.62 53.60
CA ALA A 544 -22.58 30.71 53.61
C ALA A 544 -22.06 31.94 54.39
N ASP A 545 -21.19 31.73 55.34
CA ASP A 545 -20.64 32.78 56.19
C ASP A 545 -19.46 33.55 55.55
N LEU A 546 -18.89 33.06 54.45
CA LEU A 546 -17.75 33.69 53.75
C LEU A 546 -18.05 35.10 53.24
N SER A 547 -19.28 35.44 52.94
CA SER A 547 -19.69 36.80 52.54
C SER A 547 -20.03 37.72 53.70
N ASN A 548 -20.15 37.21 54.95
CA ASN A 548 -20.52 37.99 56.13
C ASN A 548 -19.28 38.70 56.72
N GLU A 549 -19.29 40.03 56.72
CA GLU A 549 -18.18 40.86 57.18
C GLU A 549 -17.90 40.69 58.67
N GLU A 550 -18.92 40.71 59.52
CA GLU A 550 -18.78 40.57 60.98
C GLU A 550 -18.13 39.22 61.34
N LYS A 551 -18.52 38.15 60.63
CA LYS A 551 -17.95 36.81 60.85
C LYS A 551 -16.54 36.70 60.33
N ARG A 552 -16.20 37.40 59.23
CA ARG A 552 -14.80 37.47 58.72
C ARG A 552 -13.91 38.14 59.72
N ASP A 553 -14.30 39.29 60.22
CA ASP A 553 -13.52 40.05 61.21
C ASP A 553 -13.38 39.28 62.51
N LYS A 554 -14.44 38.63 62.97
CA LYS A 554 -14.36 37.78 64.15
C LYS A 554 -13.37 36.61 63.93
N ALA A 555 -13.47 35.90 62.82
CA ALA A 555 -12.60 34.77 62.52
C ALA A 555 -11.12 35.21 62.40
N PHE A 556 -10.86 36.35 61.77
CA PHE A 556 -9.52 36.92 61.67
C PHE A 556 -8.92 37.27 63.03
N ARG A 557 -9.73 37.91 63.87
CA ARG A 557 -9.32 38.24 65.24
C ARG A 557 -9.00 36.99 66.07
N GLU A 558 -9.85 36.00 66.04
CA GLU A 558 -9.72 34.78 66.87
C GLU A 558 -8.64 33.84 66.40
N LYS A 559 -8.44 33.70 65.08
CA LYS A 559 -7.51 32.70 64.53
C LYS A 559 -6.17 33.26 64.06
N ILE A 560 -6.09 34.54 63.63
CA ILE A 560 -4.87 35.15 63.13
C ILE A 560 -4.26 36.08 64.18
N ILE A 561 -5.02 37.08 64.66
CA ILE A 561 -4.48 38.11 65.62
C ILE A 561 -4.25 37.54 67.01
N LYS A 562 -4.84 36.44 67.35
CA LYS A 562 -4.82 35.79 68.65
C LYS A 562 -3.49 36.06 69.44
N GLY A 563 -3.60 36.75 70.60
CA GLY A 563 -2.46 37.06 71.46
C GLY A 563 -1.72 38.39 71.13
N TYR A 564 -2.17 39.11 70.09
CA TYR A 564 -1.63 40.42 69.73
C TYR A 564 -2.72 41.50 69.80
N ASP A 565 -3.36 41.68 70.99
CA ASP A 565 -4.53 42.52 71.17
C ASP A 565 -4.30 44.01 70.83
N VAL A 566 -3.07 44.50 70.90
CA VAL A 566 -2.65 45.84 70.49
C VAL A 566 -2.95 46.11 68.98
N LEU A 567 -3.12 45.07 68.19
CA LEU A 567 -3.44 45.17 66.77
C LEU A 567 -4.94 45.23 66.47
N LEU A 568 -5.82 45.01 67.45
CA LEU A 568 -7.29 44.94 67.26
C LEU A 568 -7.88 46.25 66.75
N ASP A 569 -7.29 47.40 67.07
CA ASP A 569 -7.76 48.73 66.64
C ASP A 569 -7.43 49.03 65.15
N ASN A 570 -6.57 48.21 64.54
CA ASN A 570 -6.01 48.44 63.19
C ASN A 570 -6.12 47.21 62.29
N ILE A 571 -7.18 46.45 62.39
CA ILE A 571 -7.35 45.17 61.71
C ILE A 571 -7.13 45.27 60.20
N GLU A 572 -7.65 46.27 59.51
CA GLU A 572 -7.48 46.44 58.07
C GLU A 572 -6.04 46.72 57.65
N GLU A 573 -5.32 47.45 58.48
CA GLU A 573 -3.87 47.68 58.28
C GLU A 573 -3.08 46.37 58.43
N VAL A 574 -3.43 45.56 59.44
CA VAL A 574 -2.85 44.23 59.64
C VAL A 574 -3.14 43.30 58.47
N LYS A 575 -4.38 43.23 58.03
CA LYS A 575 -4.77 42.42 56.85
C LYS A 575 -3.95 42.81 55.63
N LYS A 576 -3.84 44.11 55.36
CA LYS A 576 -3.09 44.63 54.22
C LYS A 576 -1.60 44.29 54.33
N HIS A 577 -1.00 44.50 55.49
CA HIS A 577 0.41 44.22 55.71
C HIS A 577 0.74 42.73 55.55
N LEU A 578 -0.06 41.86 56.16
CA LEU A 578 0.13 40.42 56.01
C LEU A 578 -0.02 39.99 54.57
N ARG A 579 -1.04 40.50 53.86
CA ARG A 579 -1.24 40.20 52.46
C ARG A 579 -0.03 40.63 51.59
N ASP A 580 0.46 41.85 51.78
CA ASP A 580 1.58 42.37 50.99
C ASP A 580 2.87 41.58 51.27
N SER A 581 3.08 41.17 52.53
CA SER A 581 4.23 40.39 52.96
C SER A 581 4.19 38.93 52.53
N LEU A 582 2.96 38.34 52.43
CA LEU A 582 2.71 36.92 52.10
C LEU A 582 2.18 36.73 50.70
N ARG A 583 2.39 37.68 49.80
CA ARG A 583 1.79 37.71 48.45
C ARG A 583 2.09 36.48 47.57
N SER A 584 3.23 35.84 47.79
CA SER A 584 3.64 34.65 47.08
C SER A 584 3.14 33.35 47.72
N GLU A 585 2.60 33.42 48.90
CA GLU A 585 2.16 32.24 49.65
C GLU A 585 0.82 31.72 49.16
N PRO A 586 0.50 30.46 49.45
CA PRO A 586 -0.79 29.90 49.15
C PRO A 586 -1.94 30.69 49.80
N TYR A 587 -3.16 30.60 49.23
CA TYR A 587 -4.35 31.22 49.76
C TYR A 587 -4.71 30.73 51.18
N ASP A 588 -4.21 29.58 51.63
CA ASP A 588 -4.40 28.97 52.93
C ASP A 588 -3.24 29.20 53.93
N TRP A 589 -2.59 30.37 53.83
CA TRP A 589 -1.41 30.70 54.61
C TRP A 589 -1.59 30.73 56.13
N ILE A 590 -2.72 30.27 56.65
CA ILE A 590 -2.91 30.08 58.08
C ILE A 590 -1.93 29.06 58.64
N GLY A 591 -1.30 29.37 59.75
CA GLY A 591 -0.34 28.49 60.42
C GLY A 591 1.09 28.60 59.88
N LEU A 592 1.37 29.49 58.95
CA LEU A 592 2.74 29.78 58.54
C LEU A 592 3.51 30.44 59.67
N SER A 593 4.72 29.97 60.00
CA SER A 593 5.58 30.55 61.06
C SER A 593 5.93 32.02 60.81
N SER A 594 5.91 32.46 59.54
CA SER A 594 6.10 33.83 59.12
C SER A 594 5.02 34.80 59.63
N ILE A 595 3.77 34.30 59.84
CA ILE A 595 2.66 35.14 60.37
C ILE A 595 2.98 35.61 61.76
N ASP A 596 3.35 34.72 62.69
CA ASP A 596 3.69 35.05 64.06
C ASP A 596 4.84 36.10 64.11
N ARG A 597 5.83 35.97 63.27
CA ARG A 597 6.93 36.91 63.16
C ARG A 597 6.43 38.32 62.71
N LEU A 598 5.62 38.35 61.63
CA LEU A 598 5.07 39.62 61.10
C LEU A 598 4.12 40.27 62.08
N LEU A 599 3.25 39.51 62.73
CA LEU A 599 2.35 40.04 63.77
C LEU A 599 3.08 40.56 64.97
N LYS A 600 4.15 39.88 65.39
CA LYS A 600 5.01 40.31 66.47
C LYS A 600 5.73 41.63 66.13
N GLU A 601 6.34 41.72 64.95
CA GLU A 601 6.99 42.95 64.48
C GLU A 601 5.98 44.10 64.41
N MET A 602 4.76 43.91 63.93
CA MET A 602 3.73 44.92 63.89
C MET A 602 3.24 45.28 65.31
N ALA A 603 3.06 44.32 66.20
CA ALA A 603 2.61 44.52 67.55
C ALA A 603 3.67 45.33 68.36
N GLU A 604 4.96 44.99 68.22
CA GLU A 604 6.07 45.72 68.82
C GLU A 604 6.10 47.14 68.30
N PHE A 605 5.91 47.35 67.00
CA PHE A 605 5.85 48.70 66.42
C PHE A 605 4.67 49.54 67.02
N LYS A 606 3.46 48.99 67.00
CA LYS A 606 2.26 49.65 67.53
C LYS A 606 2.30 49.84 69.03
N TYR A 607 2.87 48.90 69.76
CA TYR A 607 3.06 49.06 71.20
C TYR A 607 4.01 50.26 71.53
N ASN A 608 5.09 50.35 70.75
CA ASN A 608 6.05 51.47 70.94
C ASN A 608 5.47 52.84 70.49
N GLU A 609 4.52 52.83 69.50
CA GLU A 609 3.90 54.07 69.02
C GLU A 609 2.81 54.61 69.99
N SER A 610 1.96 53.79 70.56
CA SER A 610 0.86 54.25 71.39
C SER A 610 0.36 53.23 72.45
N GLY A 611 0.82 51.96 72.34
CA GLY A 611 0.36 50.87 73.18
C GLY A 611 0.87 50.97 74.61
N CYS A 612 2.10 51.55 74.82
CA CYS A 612 2.65 51.79 76.14
C CYS A 612 1.81 52.80 76.91
N ASP A 613 1.48 53.94 76.28
CA ASP A 613 0.66 54.96 76.88
C ASP A 613 -0.75 54.47 77.26
N LYS A 614 -1.38 53.74 76.39
CA LYS A 614 -2.66 53.08 76.63
C LYS A 614 -2.60 52.06 77.78
N ALA A 615 -1.51 51.32 77.92
CA ALA A 615 -1.31 50.39 79.02
C ALA A 615 -1.15 51.11 80.37
N LEU A 616 -0.45 52.20 80.35
CA LEU A 616 -0.28 53.03 81.53
C LEU A 616 -1.59 53.71 81.97
N GLU A 617 -2.34 54.32 81.03
CA GLU A 617 -3.72 54.82 81.29
C GLU A 617 -4.61 53.74 81.90
N LYS A 618 -4.56 52.52 81.37
CA LYS A 618 -5.36 51.44 81.89
C LYS A 618 -4.93 51.00 83.31
N ILE A 619 -3.67 51.08 83.62
CA ILE A 619 -3.18 50.81 84.96
C ILE A 619 -3.64 51.94 85.95
N ASP A 620 -3.66 53.18 85.50
CA ASP A 620 -4.12 54.33 86.32
C ASP A 620 -5.62 54.20 86.63
N ASP A 621 -6.44 53.62 85.76
CA ASP A 621 -7.85 53.40 85.96
C ASP A 621 -8.17 52.09 86.75
N MET A 622 -7.19 51.24 87.06
CA MET A 622 -7.37 50.01 87.81
C MET A 622 -7.35 50.21 89.33
N ASP A 623 -8.16 49.46 90.04
CA ASP A 623 -8.10 49.42 91.50
C ASP A 623 -6.75 48.88 91.98
N VAL A 624 -6.16 49.54 93.00
CA VAL A 624 -4.86 49.17 93.54
C VAL A 624 -4.72 47.70 93.95
N ALA A 625 -5.84 47.08 94.37
CA ALA A 625 -5.87 45.63 94.66
C ALA A 625 -5.67 44.76 93.41
N ASP A 626 -6.28 45.13 92.27
CA ASP A 626 -6.19 44.43 91.00
C ASP A 626 -4.79 44.66 90.37
N VAL A 627 -4.22 45.85 90.45
CA VAL A 627 -2.89 46.09 90.00
C VAL A 627 -1.85 45.25 90.76
N LYS A 628 -1.96 45.17 92.08
CA LYS A 628 -1.11 44.31 92.91
C LYS A 628 -1.27 42.82 92.59
N LYS A 629 -2.46 42.39 92.27
CA LYS A 629 -2.74 40.99 91.81
C LYS A 629 -2.07 40.70 90.48
N TYR A 630 -2.29 41.58 89.50
CA TYR A 630 -1.68 41.48 88.20
C TYR A 630 -0.13 41.52 88.25
N LEU A 631 0.42 42.43 89.04
CA LEU A 631 1.89 42.52 89.23
C LEU A 631 2.44 41.22 89.85
N LYS A 632 1.76 40.62 90.84
CA LYS A 632 2.13 39.33 91.41
C LYS A 632 2.12 38.18 90.43
N GLU A 633 1.13 38.15 89.51
CA GLU A 633 1.03 37.18 88.46
C GLU A 633 2.13 37.38 87.40
N LEU A 634 2.40 38.64 87.04
CA LEU A 634 3.49 38.99 86.12
C LEU A 634 4.90 38.64 86.67
N ILE A 635 5.14 38.85 87.94
CA ILE A 635 6.39 38.43 88.61
C ILE A 635 6.53 36.89 88.62
N ARG A 636 5.44 36.16 88.76
CA ARG A 636 5.48 34.69 88.74
C ARG A 636 5.74 34.14 87.33
N SER A 637 5.27 34.83 86.34
CA SER A 637 5.36 34.40 84.92
C SER A 637 6.60 34.96 84.22
N ASN A 638 7.20 36.04 84.70
CA ASN A 638 8.31 36.72 84.07
C ASN A 638 9.42 37.04 85.06
N MET A 639 10.48 36.20 85.00
CA MET A 639 11.64 36.29 85.91
C MET A 639 12.37 37.65 85.81
N THR A 640 12.41 38.24 84.59
CA THR A 640 13.08 39.55 84.36
C THR A 640 12.43 40.67 85.18
N VAL A 641 11.08 40.76 85.11
CA VAL A 641 10.29 41.74 85.89
C VAL A 641 10.47 41.49 87.39
N GLY A 642 10.49 40.26 87.85
CA GLY A 642 10.75 39.94 89.26
C GLY A 642 12.16 40.32 89.72
N MET A 643 13.15 40.11 88.85
CA MET A 643 14.56 40.51 89.16
C MET A 643 14.75 42.06 89.22
N GLU A 644 14.07 42.83 88.32
CA GLU A 644 14.09 44.26 88.35
C GLU A 644 13.50 44.84 89.64
N ILE A 645 12.36 44.31 90.09
CA ILE A 645 11.69 44.74 91.32
C ILE A 645 12.55 44.38 92.55
N ILE A 646 13.36 43.35 92.50
CA ILE A 646 14.30 43.03 93.61
C ILE A 646 15.50 43.93 93.61
N LYS A 647 15.92 44.48 92.47
CA LYS A 647 17.06 45.38 92.38
C LYS A 647 16.77 46.79 93.01
N ASP A 648 15.51 47.22 93.02
CA ASP A 648 15.10 48.57 93.47
C ASP A 648 14.81 48.64 94.99
N ASN A 649 15.28 47.69 95.85
CA ASN A 649 15.19 47.66 97.29
C ASN A 649 16.57 47.77 97.95
#